data_e66d57a6d381d08bab7f4c3b98fe3222
#
_entry.id   e66d57a6d381d08bab7f4c3b98fe3222
#
_cell.length_a   1.000
_cell.length_b   1.000
_cell.length_c   1.000
_cell.angle_alpha   90.00
_cell.angle_beta   90.00
_cell.angle_gamma   90.00
#
_symmetry.space_group_name_H-M   'P 1'
#
loop_
_entity.id
_entity.type
_entity.pdbx_description
1 polymer ?
#
loop_
_entity_poly.entity_id
_entity_poly.type
_entity_poly.pdbx_seq_one_letter_code
_entity_poly.pdbx_strand_id
1 'polypeptide(L)'
;MGPDQTLVLINGKRRHTTSLLNNQGTFGNGSVGTDLNAIPTSAIERVEVLRDGASAQYGSDAIAGVVNLILKTKADGLSLTATGGLTQRGDGALTRLSGNYGLPLGKNGGSLNISADAYLRGSTSRTQNHDLIIFDQSAQGNFFAYPFANTAAAIAYDDSVLVANGLDRDDFNFQVGDAKINNLSTFVNLLLPFRNGKGEFYTFTGYNARQGKGFGFRRLPSDGAKMVFSKFPFGFQPSTGSNISDVSSAIGIRYDLWQWKADFSNTLGLNNFQYSVHNTVNASLQDKTPTAFDAGGHTFTQNTFNADISRYFENTLSGLNLAFGAECRLENYRIHAGETASWRNYGLVTNPDNSVTDTLGLAGGSQSFPGFSPVNAVNEYRSNVSLYADTELDITKFWTVSGAGRFESYTDFGNTFNYKLATLIRPIPMLGIRGAVSTGFRAPSLHQQYFSYVSTTILSDGRLGQSGFFQNQSELAVSLGIPKLKQETSQNLSAGFTLKPNSQFNLSVDAYQIKVKDRIVLTGLFGYDPFGAPDSAVQALFLPFGADGGRFFANAINTTTQGIDIVAAYRIAFNKSKLDITGLANFNRTSVDGDLNIPAKLRGQEDIFFSPAERGLIERVNPRQKFNLTLNYTRGKMTAFLSNVYFGTSYRNGFPFGVEQTFSGKTVTDASLTYQITKQLSITMGGNNIFGILPDLQAYENSYFKVFQYAPVQMGMNGGFYFLRLNYQG
;
A
#
# COMPACT_ATOMS: atom_id res chain seq x y z
N MET A 1 2.33 -1.64 -12.20
CA MET A 1 3.39 -0.96 -11.43
C MET A 1 2.99 -1.02 -9.96
N GLY A 2 3.96 -1.16 -9.04
CA GLY A 2 3.72 -1.26 -7.60
C GLY A 2 3.55 0.10 -6.92
N PRO A 3 3.02 0.15 -5.68
CA PRO A 3 2.89 1.39 -4.92
C PRO A 3 4.25 2.03 -4.55
N ASP A 4 5.31 1.25 -4.53
CA ASP A 4 6.70 1.65 -4.29
C ASP A 4 7.45 2.16 -5.54
N GLN A 5 6.78 2.20 -6.70
CA GLN A 5 7.29 2.73 -7.96
C GLN A 5 6.68 4.10 -8.31
N THR A 6 5.90 4.68 -7.39
CA THR A 6 5.30 6.00 -7.50
C THR A 6 5.73 6.86 -6.32
N LEU A 7 6.44 7.95 -6.61
CA LEU A 7 6.91 8.87 -5.58
C LEU A 7 5.76 9.77 -5.09
N VAL A 8 5.68 9.96 -3.77
CA VAL A 8 4.74 10.90 -3.15
C VAL A 8 5.49 12.10 -2.58
N LEU A 9 5.02 13.28 -2.89
CA LEU A 9 5.53 14.56 -2.38
C LEU A 9 4.44 15.32 -1.62
N ILE A 10 4.86 16.18 -0.69
CA ILE A 10 4.02 17.20 -0.07
C ILE A 10 4.69 18.55 -0.33
N ASN A 11 4.00 19.46 -1.02
CA ASN A 11 4.54 20.76 -1.43
C ASN A 11 5.92 20.65 -2.14
N GLY A 12 6.12 19.61 -2.96
CA GLY A 12 7.38 19.35 -3.67
C GLY A 12 8.46 18.64 -2.84
N LYS A 13 8.27 18.39 -1.55
CA LYS A 13 9.25 17.71 -0.69
C LYS A 13 8.85 16.24 -0.52
N ARG A 14 9.85 15.33 -0.55
CA ARG A 14 9.64 13.86 -0.48
C ARG A 14 8.94 13.45 0.82
N ARG A 15 7.88 12.68 0.67
CA ARG A 15 7.19 12.01 1.78
C ARG A 15 7.87 10.67 2.07
N HIS A 16 8.08 10.34 3.35
CA HIS A 16 8.59 9.03 3.76
C HIS A 16 7.59 7.91 3.52
N THR A 17 8.08 6.68 3.44
CA THR A 17 7.27 5.47 3.31
C THR A 17 6.75 5.00 4.67
N THR A 18 5.79 4.06 4.66
CA THR A 18 5.37 3.34 5.86
C THR A 18 6.49 2.43 6.39
N SER A 19 6.44 2.07 7.66
CA SER A 19 7.34 1.06 8.25
C SER A 19 6.92 -0.38 7.90
N LEU A 20 5.72 -0.57 7.35
CA LEU A 20 5.14 -1.87 7.04
C LEU A 20 5.54 -2.36 5.65
N LEU A 21 6.06 -3.57 5.57
CA LEU A 21 6.22 -4.33 4.33
C LEU A 21 4.92 -5.06 3.99
N ASN A 22 4.41 -4.94 2.76
CA ASN A 22 3.29 -5.74 2.30
C ASN A 22 3.76 -7.17 1.98
N ASN A 23 3.46 -8.11 2.85
CA ASN A 23 3.76 -9.53 2.67
C ASN A 23 2.52 -10.40 2.43
N GLN A 24 1.40 -9.77 2.11
CA GLN A 24 0.14 -10.45 1.78
C GLN A 24 0.11 -10.82 0.30
N GLY A 25 -0.47 -11.97 -0.05
CA GLY A 25 -0.66 -12.41 -1.44
C GLY A 25 -1.68 -11.56 -2.21
N THR A 26 -1.47 -10.25 -2.24
CA THR A 26 -2.32 -9.25 -2.90
C THR A 26 -1.47 -8.39 -3.84
N PHE A 27 -2.12 -7.50 -4.60
CA PHE A 27 -1.39 -6.52 -5.42
C PHE A 27 -0.37 -5.74 -4.58
N GLY A 28 0.86 -5.64 -5.09
CA GLY A 28 1.97 -5.01 -4.39
C GLY A 28 2.64 -5.88 -3.33
N ASN A 29 2.49 -7.22 -3.39
CA ASN A 29 3.24 -8.13 -2.53
C ASN A 29 4.75 -7.85 -2.60
N GLY A 30 5.41 -7.77 -1.44
CA GLY A 30 6.82 -7.43 -1.32
C GLY A 30 7.15 -5.94 -1.42
N SER A 31 6.16 -5.04 -1.58
CA SER A 31 6.39 -3.60 -1.72
C SER A 31 6.19 -2.83 -0.40
N VAL A 32 6.73 -1.61 -0.38
CA VAL A 32 6.57 -0.64 0.72
C VAL A 32 5.99 0.64 0.17
N GLY A 33 4.74 0.94 0.50
CA GLY A 33 4.05 2.14 0.01
C GLY A 33 4.19 3.35 0.94
N THR A 34 3.58 4.46 0.53
CA THR A 34 3.43 5.67 1.35
C THR A 34 2.06 5.69 2.01
N ASP A 35 1.99 5.98 3.30
CA ASP A 35 0.72 6.09 4.03
C ASP A 35 0.04 7.44 3.77
N LEU A 36 -0.85 7.46 2.78
CA LEU A 36 -1.66 8.65 2.45
C LEU A 36 -2.78 8.90 3.47
N ASN A 37 -3.19 7.88 4.25
CA ASN A 37 -4.23 8.05 5.27
C ASN A 37 -3.73 8.85 6.49
N ALA A 38 -2.42 9.05 6.61
CA ALA A 38 -1.84 9.90 7.64
C ALA A 38 -2.05 11.40 7.38
N ILE A 39 -2.47 11.79 6.17
CA ILE A 39 -2.63 13.19 5.75
C ILE A 39 -4.12 13.53 5.74
N PRO A 40 -4.59 14.50 6.55
CA PRO A 40 -5.99 14.92 6.54
C PRO A 40 -6.36 15.51 5.18
N THR A 41 -7.46 15.04 4.59
CA THR A 41 -7.93 15.58 3.30
C THR A 41 -8.29 17.06 3.38
N SER A 42 -8.66 17.55 4.57
CA SER A 42 -8.93 18.97 4.82
C SER A 42 -7.70 19.88 4.67
N ALA A 43 -6.47 19.33 4.76
CA ALA A 43 -5.23 20.07 4.56
C ALA A 43 -4.86 20.25 3.09
N ILE A 44 -5.44 19.45 2.18
CA ILE A 44 -5.05 19.40 0.76
C ILE A 44 -5.82 20.44 -0.04
N GLU A 45 -5.12 21.28 -0.78
CA GLU A 45 -5.69 22.22 -1.78
C GLU A 45 -5.96 21.49 -3.10
N ARG A 46 -4.97 20.76 -3.61
CA ARG A 46 -5.05 19.99 -4.85
C ARG A 46 -4.02 18.86 -4.89
N VAL A 47 -4.24 17.93 -5.80
CA VAL A 47 -3.31 16.84 -6.11
C VAL A 47 -2.80 17.02 -7.53
N GLU A 48 -1.49 17.04 -7.68
CA GLU A 48 -0.80 17.12 -8.97
C GLU A 48 -0.21 15.73 -9.28
N VAL A 49 -0.42 15.24 -10.51
CA VAL A 49 0.07 13.93 -10.93
C VAL A 49 0.93 14.09 -12.18
N LEU A 50 2.22 13.78 -12.02
CA LEU A 50 3.14 13.64 -13.14
C LEU A 50 3.17 12.18 -13.56
N ARG A 51 2.73 11.89 -14.78
CA ARG A 51 2.54 10.54 -15.32
C ARG A 51 3.77 9.97 -16.02
N ASP A 52 4.82 10.76 -16.18
CA ASP A 52 6.08 10.35 -16.80
C ASP A 52 7.09 9.93 -15.74
N GLY A 53 8.05 9.07 -16.14
CA GLY A 53 9.22 8.79 -15.31
C GLY A 53 9.96 10.09 -14.99
N ALA A 54 10.25 10.29 -13.71
CA ALA A 54 10.78 11.56 -13.20
C ALA A 54 11.96 11.40 -12.23
N SER A 55 12.64 10.24 -12.29
CA SER A 55 13.79 9.98 -11.39
C SER A 55 14.95 10.95 -11.61
N ALA A 56 15.11 11.51 -12.82
CA ALA A 56 16.11 12.54 -13.09
C ALA A 56 15.84 13.87 -12.35
N GLN A 57 14.58 14.15 -11.99
CA GLN A 57 14.18 15.37 -11.28
C GLN A 57 14.00 15.12 -9.77
N TYR A 58 13.38 13.98 -9.39
CA TYR A 58 12.95 13.71 -8.02
C TYR A 58 13.66 12.52 -7.36
N GLY A 59 14.54 11.82 -8.08
CA GLY A 59 15.32 10.69 -7.55
C GLY A 59 14.57 9.37 -7.55
N SER A 60 15.02 8.46 -6.68
CA SER A 60 14.47 7.12 -6.51
C SER A 60 12.94 7.10 -6.39
N ASP A 61 12.31 5.99 -6.81
CA ASP A 61 10.89 5.68 -6.69
C ASP A 61 9.96 6.39 -7.70
N ALA A 62 10.45 7.39 -8.45
CA ALA A 62 9.70 8.09 -9.49
C ALA A 62 9.74 7.36 -10.85
N ILE A 63 9.58 6.03 -10.85
CA ILE A 63 9.57 5.18 -12.06
C ILE A 63 8.25 5.35 -12.82
N ALA A 64 7.12 5.16 -12.12
CA ALA A 64 5.79 5.24 -12.71
C ALA A 64 5.26 6.67 -12.81
N GLY A 65 5.78 7.55 -11.98
CA GLY A 65 5.37 8.94 -11.89
C GLY A 65 5.48 9.51 -10.49
N VAL A 66 4.93 10.71 -10.32
CA VAL A 66 4.96 11.46 -9.05
C VAL A 66 3.55 11.95 -8.70
N VAL A 67 3.17 11.80 -7.45
CA VAL A 67 1.97 12.38 -6.86
C VAL A 67 2.40 13.47 -5.88
N ASN A 68 2.09 14.74 -6.16
CA ASN A 68 2.43 15.88 -5.31
C ASN A 68 1.16 16.44 -4.66
N LEU A 69 1.10 16.39 -3.33
CA LEU A 69 0.02 16.94 -2.53
C LEU A 69 0.34 18.38 -2.20
N ILE A 70 -0.44 19.31 -2.73
CA ILE A 70 -0.29 20.73 -2.43
C ILE A 70 -1.21 21.07 -1.26
N LEU A 71 -0.62 21.62 -0.21
CA LEU A 71 -1.34 22.01 1.00
C LEU A 71 -2.00 23.37 0.86
N LYS A 72 -3.10 23.58 1.58
CA LYS A 72 -3.78 24.86 1.67
C LYS A 72 -2.86 25.94 2.26
N THR A 73 -2.81 27.09 1.61
CA THR A 73 -2.06 28.27 2.05
C THR A 73 -2.96 29.49 2.23
N LYS A 74 -4.22 29.44 1.76
CA LYS A 74 -5.15 30.57 1.86
C LYS A 74 -5.68 30.70 3.28
N ALA A 75 -5.84 31.95 3.72
CA ALA A 75 -6.43 32.30 5.01
C ALA A 75 -7.96 32.46 4.88
N ASP A 76 -8.65 31.39 4.48
CA ASP A 76 -10.08 31.38 4.10
C ASP A 76 -11.01 31.16 5.31
N GLY A 77 -10.53 31.35 6.57
CA GLY A 77 -11.33 31.14 7.76
C GLY A 77 -11.54 29.66 8.11
N LEU A 78 -12.71 29.33 8.64
CA LEU A 78 -13.05 27.99 9.14
C LEU A 78 -13.84 27.19 8.13
N SER A 79 -13.36 26.01 7.77
CA SER A 79 -14.13 24.99 7.06
C SER A 79 -14.27 23.73 7.91
N LEU A 80 -15.50 23.21 8.03
CA LEU A 80 -15.81 22.00 8.79
C LEU A 80 -16.66 21.06 7.92
N THR A 81 -16.41 19.76 8.05
CA THR A 81 -17.21 18.72 7.41
C THR A 81 -17.49 17.61 8.42
N ALA A 82 -18.77 17.28 8.61
CA ALA A 82 -19.21 16.12 9.38
C ALA A 82 -19.89 15.12 8.43
N THR A 83 -19.48 13.86 8.47
CA THR A 83 -20.05 12.78 7.65
C THR A 83 -20.42 11.60 8.54
N GLY A 84 -21.64 11.09 8.39
CA GLY A 84 -22.10 9.81 8.96
C GLY A 84 -22.62 8.91 7.88
N GLY A 85 -22.39 7.60 7.99
CA GLY A 85 -22.88 6.64 7.00
C GLY A 85 -22.71 5.19 7.44
N LEU A 86 -23.28 4.27 6.66
CA LEU A 86 -23.21 2.82 6.88
C LEU A 86 -23.38 2.06 5.56
N THR A 87 -22.95 0.81 5.55
CA THR A 87 -23.18 -0.06 4.39
C THR A 87 -24.66 -0.46 4.28
N GLN A 88 -25.06 -0.94 3.12
CA GLN A 88 -26.43 -1.49 2.91
C GLN A 88 -26.79 -2.66 3.82
N ARG A 89 -25.78 -3.33 4.42
CA ARG A 89 -25.98 -4.42 5.39
C ARG A 89 -26.07 -3.93 6.85
N GLY A 90 -25.97 -2.63 7.10
CA GLY A 90 -26.06 -2.02 8.43
C GLY A 90 -24.79 -2.12 9.25
N ASP A 91 -23.70 -2.66 8.69
CA ASP A 91 -22.37 -2.72 9.33
C ASP A 91 -21.43 -1.63 8.80
N GLY A 92 -20.19 -1.59 9.27
CA GLY A 92 -19.19 -0.62 8.81
C GLY A 92 -19.58 0.84 9.05
N ALA A 93 -20.34 1.12 10.13
CA ALA A 93 -20.76 2.47 10.47
C ALA A 93 -19.58 3.42 10.48
N LEU A 94 -19.72 4.57 9.78
CA LEU A 94 -18.70 5.59 9.61
C LEU A 94 -19.13 6.87 10.29
N THR A 95 -18.24 7.45 11.09
CA THR A 95 -18.31 8.84 11.52
C THR A 95 -17.01 9.54 11.21
N ARG A 96 -17.05 10.67 10.52
CA ARG A 96 -15.88 11.47 10.16
C ARG A 96 -16.14 12.94 10.44
N LEU A 97 -15.21 13.57 11.14
CA LEU A 97 -15.18 15.02 11.36
C LEU A 97 -13.87 15.54 10.79
N SER A 98 -13.94 16.48 9.86
CA SER A 98 -12.77 17.10 9.23
C SER A 98 -12.88 18.60 9.30
N GLY A 99 -11.78 19.30 9.54
CA GLY A 99 -11.77 20.76 9.56
C GLY A 99 -10.43 21.33 9.11
N ASN A 100 -10.49 22.55 8.60
CA ASN A 100 -9.33 23.40 8.34
C ASN A 100 -9.65 24.81 8.82
N TYR A 101 -8.68 25.45 9.46
CA TYR A 101 -8.75 26.86 9.86
C TYR A 101 -7.56 27.60 9.29
N GLY A 102 -7.82 28.53 8.38
CA GLY A 102 -6.84 29.39 7.72
C GLY A 102 -6.81 30.78 8.31
N LEU A 103 -5.65 31.20 8.81
CA LEU A 103 -5.42 32.49 9.45
C LEU A 103 -4.40 33.31 8.65
N PRO A 104 -4.65 34.61 8.39
CA PRO A 104 -3.62 35.52 7.88
C PRO A 104 -2.61 35.85 8.99
N LEU A 105 -1.32 35.89 8.66
CA LEU A 105 -0.26 36.25 9.57
C LEU A 105 0.52 37.46 9.07
N GLY A 106 0.55 38.49 9.89
CA GLY A 106 1.24 39.76 9.58
C GLY A 106 0.64 40.52 8.39
N LYS A 107 1.36 41.53 7.92
CA LYS A 107 0.92 42.41 6.81
C LYS A 107 1.52 42.01 5.47
N ASN A 108 2.44 41.05 5.43
CA ASN A 108 3.20 40.66 4.25
C ASN A 108 2.67 39.43 3.54
N GLY A 109 1.41 39.01 3.82
CA GLY A 109 0.80 37.85 3.16
C GLY A 109 1.16 36.50 3.78
N GLY A 110 1.62 36.47 5.04
CA GLY A 110 1.84 35.22 5.76
C GLY A 110 0.52 34.50 6.06
N SER A 111 0.58 33.20 6.20
CA SER A 111 -0.61 32.36 6.48
C SER A 111 -0.27 31.20 7.41
N LEU A 112 -1.24 30.83 8.22
CA LEU A 112 -1.24 29.62 9.03
C LEU A 112 -2.50 28.83 8.73
N ASN A 113 -2.35 27.57 8.33
CA ASN A 113 -3.45 26.64 8.17
C ASN A 113 -3.29 25.50 9.18
N ILE A 114 -4.34 25.24 9.94
CA ILE A 114 -4.43 24.12 10.89
C ILE A 114 -5.56 23.22 10.41
N SER A 115 -5.24 21.95 10.15
CA SER A 115 -6.20 20.95 9.70
C SER A 115 -6.26 19.78 10.68
N ALA A 116 -7.45 19.24 10.86
CA ALA A 116 -7.67 18.02 11.63
C ALA A 116 -8.72 17.13 10.97
N ASP A 117 -8.57 15.82 11.14
CA ASP A 117 -9.49 14.79 10.65
C ASP A 117 -9.59 13.67 11.68
N ALA A 118 -10.78 13.46 12.21
CA ALA A 118 -11.12 12.36 13.10
C ALA A 118 -12.05 11.40 12.35
N TYR A 119 -11.68 10.12 12.26
CA TYR A 119 -12.34 9.11 11.46
C TYR A 119 -12.52 7.84 12.27
N LEU A 120 -13.77 7.42 12.44
CA LEU A 120 -14.16 6.21 13.12
C LEU A 120 -14.93 5.32 12.14
N ARG A 121 -14.50 4.09 11.93
CA ARG A 121 -15.19 3.13 11.08
C ARG A 121 -15.29 1.78 11.79
N GLY A 122 -16.51 1.24 11.85
CA GLY A 122 -16.79 -0.13 12.28
C GLY A 122 -16.23 -1.16 11.29
N SER A 123 -16.03 -2.38 11.76
CA SER A 123 -15.69 -3.52 10.89
C SER A 123 -16.89 -3.94 10.02
N THR A 124 -16.60 -4.60 8.90
CA THR A 124 -17.62 -5.26 8.07
C THR A 124 -17.39 -6.77 8.07
N SER A 125 -18.43 -7.54 7.74
CA SER A 125 -18.29 -8.98 7.48
C SER A 125 -19.03 -9.38 6.21
N ARG A 126 -18.34 -10.15 5.37
CA ARG A 126 -18.84 -10.68 4.09
C ARG A 126 -18.56 -12.18 3.99
N THR A 127 -18.96 -12.89 5.04
CA THR A 127 -18.83 -14.34 5.16
C THR A 127 -20.19 -15.01 5.20
N GLN A 128 -20.19 -16.34 5.14
CA GLN A 128 -21.34 -17.23 5.29
C GLN A 128 -20.88 -18.48 6.03
N ASN A 129 -21.80 -19.40 6.29
CA ASN A 129 -21.47 -20.70 6.87
C ASN A 129 -20.47 -21.43 5.99
N HIS A 130 -19.43 -21.92 6.63
CA HIS A 130 -18.33 -22.64 6.00
C HIS A 130 -18.50 -24.14 6.13
N ASP A 131 -17.77 -24.91 5.30
CA ASP A 131 -17.82 -26.37 5.29
C ASP A 131 -16.70 -27.01 6.15
N LEU A 132 -16.00 -26.22 6.98
CA LEU A 132 -14.99 -26.74 7.91
C LEU A 132 -15.65 -27.60 9.00
N ILE A 133 -14.95 -28.65 9.42
CA ILE A 133 -15.33 -29.45 10.58
C ILE A 133 -15.02 -28.66 11.86
N ILE A 134 -16.02 -28.59 12.76
CA ILE A 134 -15.95 -27.70 13.93
C ILE A 134 -15.34 -28.40 15.13
N PHE A 135 -15.76 -29.63 15.45
CA PHE A 135 -15.43 -30.30 16.71
C PHE A 135 -14.57 -31.56 16.55
N ASP A 136 -14.63 -32.26 15.43
CA ASP A 136 -13.91 -33.51 15.26
C ASP A 136 -12.39 -33.24 15.04
N GLN A 137 -11.61 -33.48 16.10
CA GLN A 137 -10.16 -33.33 16.05
C GLN A 137 -9.47 -34.35 15.13
N SER A 138 -10.08 -35.52 14.91
CA SER A 138 -9.51 -36.53 14.02
C SER A 138 -9.57 -36.12 12.55
N ALA A 139 -10.50 -35.25 12.19
CA ALA A 139 -10.63 -34.73 10.85
C ALA A 139 -9.46 -33.77 10.47
N GLN A 140 -8.76 -33.21 11.43
CA GLN A 140 -7.63 -32.30 11.19
C GLN A 140 -6.44 -32.96 10.51
N GLY A 141 -6.13 -34.23 10.82
CA GLY A 141 -5.07 -34.96 10.12
C GLY A 141 -5.32 -35.12 8.63
N ASN A 142 -6.54 -34.91 8.17
CA ASN A 142 -6.98 -35.00 6.77
C ASN A 142 -7.34 -33.63 6.17
N PHE A 143 -6.99 -32.53 6.82
CA PHE A 143 -7.28 -31.16 6.36
C PHE A 143 -6.94 -30.91 4.89
N PHE A 144 -5.94 -31.61 4.37
CA PHE A 144 -5.48 -31.51 2.99
C PHE A 144 -6.00 -32.60 2.06
N ALA A 145 -6.67 -33.63 2.59
CA ALA A 145 -7.31 -34.64 1.77
C ALA A 145 -8.73 -34.15 1.38
N TYR A 146 -8.83 -33.38 0.35
CA TYR A 146 -10.12 -32.94 -0.20
C TYR A 146 -10.60 -33.89 -1.29
N PRO A 147 -11.90 -34.31 -1.29
CA PRO A 147 -12.88 -34.12 -0.22
C PRO A 147 -12.51 -34.96 1.01
N PHE A 148 -12.75 -34.44 2.21
CA PHE A 148 -12.44 -35.14 3.46
C PHE A 148 -13.06 -36.54 3.49
N ALA A 149 -12.24 -37.56 3.77
CA ALA A 149 -12.74 -38.86 4.07
C ALA A 149 -13.66 -38.78 5.31
N ASN A 150 -14.90 -39.29 5.21
CA ASN A 150 -15.93 -39.27 6.27
C ASN A 150 -16.55 -37.88 6.57
N THR A 151 -16.62 -36.96 5.63
CA THR A 151 -17.22 -35.62 5.82
C THR A 151 -18.66 -35.71 6.35
N ALA A 152 -19.47 -36.61 5.86
CA ALA A 152 -20.87 -36.74 6.31
C ALA A 152 -20.98 -37.15 7.80
N ALA A 153 -20.15 -38.05 8.28
CA ALA A 153 -20.11 -38.47 9.68
C ALA A 153 -19.59 -37.32 10.58
N ALA A 154 -18.55 -36.60 10.15
CA ALA A 154 -18.02 -35.46 10.88
C ALA A 154 -19.01 -34.30 10.96
N ILE A 155 -19.74 -34.01 9.88
CA ILE A 155 -20.83 -33.02 9.88
C ILE A 155 -21.96 -33.41 10.83
N ALA A 156 -22.39 -34.70 10.80
CA ALA A 156 -23.43 -35.18 11.69
C ALA A 156 -23.00 -35.14 13.16
N TYR A 157 -21.71 -35.40 13.44
CA TYR A 157 -21.14 -35.22 14.78
C TYR A 157 -21.17 -33.76 15.20
N ASP A 158 -20.69 -32.84 14.35
CA ASP A 158 -20.75 -31.40 14.60
C ASP A 158 -22.18 -30.95 14.91
N ASP A 159 -23.17 -31.35 14.08
CA ASP A 159 -24.57 -30.94 14.26
C ASP A 159 -25.15 -31.48 15.60
N SER A 160 -24.76 -32.70 16.02
CA SER A 160 -25.14 -33.23 17.31
C SER A 160 -24.58 -32.44 18.50
N VAL A 161 -23.31 -32.00 18.40
CA VAL A 161 -22.66 -31.20 19.44
C VAL A 161 -23.24 -29.79 19.49
N LEU A 162 -23.52 -29.17 18.33
CA LEU A 162 -24.17 -27.86 18.24
C LEU A 162 -25.53 -27.88 18.95
N VAL A 163 -26.39 -28.83 18.61
CA VAL A 163 -27.72 -28.96 19.22
C VAL A 163 -27.62 -29.20 20.74
N ALA A 164 -26.71 -30.09 21.19
CA ALA A 164 -26.50 -30.37 22.60
C ALA A 164 -26.08 -29.14 23.43
N ASN A 165 -25.43 -28.16 22.81
CA ASN A 165 -24.93 -26.92 23.45
C ASN A 165 -25.77 -25.67 23.13
N GLY A 166 -26.88 -25.79 22.39
CA GLY A 166 -27.71 -24.65 22.00
C GLY A 166 -27.01 -23.66 21.07
N LEU A 167 -26.08 -24.17 20.26
CA LEU A 167 -25.29 -23.40 19.29
C LEU A 167 -25.76 -23.73 17.88
N ASP A 168 -25.37 -22.86 16.92
CA ASP A 168 -25.54 -23.11 15.50
C ASP A 168 -24.25 -22.86 14.71
N ARG A 169 -24.24 -23.16 13.41
CA ARG A 169 -23.06 -22.96 12.57
C ARG A 169 -22.69 -21.49 12.39
N ASP A 170 -23.64 -20.56 12.54
CA ASP A 170 -23.42 -19.12 12.44
C ASP A 170 -22.50 -18.60 13.56
N ASP A 171 -22.53 -19.24 14.75
CA ASP A 171 -21.65 -18.92 15.87
C ASP A 171 -20.16 -19.15 15.55
N PHE A 172 -19.88 -19.98 14.55
CA PHE A 172 -18.53 -20.35 14.12
C PHE A 172 -18.08 -19.63 12.86
N ASN A 173 -18.89 -18.74 12.30
CA ASN A 173 -18.51 -17.97 11.14
C ASN A 173 -17.29 -17.08 11.39
N PHE A 174 -16.46 -16.94 10.35
CA PHE A 174 -15.32 -16.06 10.37
C PHE A 174 -15.78 -14.62 10.10
N GLN A 175 -15.12 -13.65 10.67
CA GLN A 175 -15.31 -12.27 10.28
C GLN A 175 -14.31 -11.93 9.16
N VAL A 176 -14.81 -11.75 7.94
CA VAL A 176 -14.03 -11.44 6.73
C VAL A 176 -14.55 -10.15 6.13
N GLY A 177 -13.75 -9.10 6.14
CA GLY A 177 -14.13 -7.80 5.63
C GLY A 177 -13.16 -6.71 6.06
N ASP A 178 -13.64 -5.48 6.06
CA ASP A 178 -12.84 -4.34 6.50
C ASP A 178 -12.60 -4.37 8.01
N ALA A 179 -11.39 -3.99 8.40
CA ALA A 179 -11.02 -3.81 9.80
C ALA A 179 -11.74 -2.61 10.43
N LYS A 180 -11.98 -2.67 11.75
CA LYS A 180 -12.34 -1.47 12.53
C LYS A 180 -11.15 -0.50 12.54
N ILE A 181 -11.42 0.79 12.37
CA ILE A 181 -10.40 1.85 12.37
C ILE A 181 -10.85 3.02 13.24
N ASN A 182 -9.94 3.50 14.11
CA ASN A 182 -10.00 4.80 14.78
C ASN A 182 -8.78 5.59 14.31
N ASN A 183 -8.99 6.76 13.73
CA ASN A 183 -7.92 7.59 13.16
C ASN A 183 -8.07 9.04 13.60
N LEU A 184 -6.97 9.66 14.00
CA LEU A 184 -6.85 11.09 14.22
C LEU A 184 -5.63 11.60 13.45
N SER A 185 -5.83 12.56 12.55
CA SER A 185 -4.76 13.22 11.80
C SER A 185 -4.83 14.72 12.05
N THR A 186 -3.69 15.34 12.26
CA THR A 186 -3.56 16.81 12.35
C THR A 186 -2.46 17.26 11.40
N PHE A 187 -2.60 18.46 10.86
CA PHE A 187 -1.61 19.03 9.96
C PHE A 187 -1.56 20.55 10.13
N VAL A 188 -0.37 21.10 10.25
CA VAL A 188 -0.12 22.53 10.31
C VAL A 188 0.72 22.94 9.10
N ASN A 189 0.33 23.98 8.40
CA ASN A 189 1.07 24.56 7.28
C ASN A 189 1.24 26.07 7.54
N LEU A 190 2.47 26.52 7.68
CA LEU A 190 2.85 27.91 7.98
C LEU A 190 3.72 28.48 6.86
N LEU A 191 3.37 29.67 6.43
CA LEU A 191 4.13 30.47 5.47
C LEU A 191 4.36 31.88 6.04
N LEU A 192 5.60 32.32 6.10
CA LEU A 192 5.98 33.62 6.63
C LEU A 192 6.91 34.37 5.64
N PRO A 193 6.38 35.21 4.76
CA PRO A 193 7.19 36.05 3.90
C PRO A 193 8.05 37.04 4.69
N PHE A 194 9.30 37.23 4.27
CA PHE A 194 10.19 38.19 4.91
C PHE A 194 9.77 39.64 4.59
N ARG A 195 10.07 40.54 5.52
CA ARG A 195 9.73 41.99 5.38
C ARG A 195 10.32 42.65 4.13
N ASN A 196 11.48 42.17 3.65
CA ASN A 196 12.13 42.68 2.46
C ASN A 196 11.53 42.19 1.14
N GLY A 197 10.54 41.30 1.19
CA GLY A 197 9.88 40.69 0.01
C GLY A 197 10.78 39.76 -0.81
N LYS A 198 12.00 39.45 -0.35
CA LYS A 198 12.97 38.64 -1.10
C LYS A 198 12.93 37.14 -0.74
N GLY A 199 12.00 36.72 0.09
CA GLY A 199 11.91 35.33 0.45
C GLY A 199 10.90 35.06 1.55
N GLU A 200 10.85 33.82 1.99
CA GLU A 200 9.90 33.33 2.97
C GLU A 200 10.49 32.18 3.79
N PHE A 201 10.04 32.08 5.02
CA PHE A 201 10.17 30.90 5.85
C PHE A 201 8.90 30.09 5.69
N TYR A 202 9.04 28.76 5.56
CA TYR A 202 7.91 27.85 5.55
C TYR A 202 8.15 26.63 6.42
N THR A 203 7.06 26.11 6.99
CA THR A 203 7.08 24.79 7.63
C THR A 203 5.71 24.14 7.48
N PHE A 204 5.71 22.83 7.32
CA PHE A 204 4.52 22.03 7.43
C PHE A 204 4.80 20.78 8.26
N THR A 205 3.89 20.48 9.19
CA THR A 205 4.06 19.37 10.12
C THR A 205 2.73 18.65 10.30
N GLY A 206 2.76 17.32 10.18
CA GLY A 206 1.63 16.44 10.40
C GLY A 206 1.90 15.39 11.46
N TYR A 207 0.87 15.06 12.22
CA TYR A 207 0.83 13.93 13.14
C TYR A 207 -0.41 13.10 12.88
N ASN A 208 -0.24 11.79 12.84
CA ASN A 208 -1.33 10.83 12.74
C ASN A 208 -1.20 9.76 13.83
N ALA A 209 -2.32 9.45 14.47
CA ALA A 209 -2.48 8.30 15.35
C ALA A 209 -3.64 7.46 14.83
N ARG A 210 -3.38 6.19 14.51
CA ARG A 210 -4.38 5.27 13.97
C ARG A 210 -4.33 3.93 14.68
N GLN A 211 -5.51 3.47 15.09
CA GLN A 211 -5.71 2.14 15.65
C GLN A 211 -6.56 1.33 14.67
N GLY A 212 -6.07 0.17 14.29
CA GLY A 212 -6.78 -0.81 13.49
C GLY A 212 -7.07 -2.07 14.30
N LYS A 213 -8.18 -2.75 13.99
CA LYS A 213 -8.49 -4.09 14.50
C LYS A 213 -9.01 -4.93 13.35
N GLY A 214 -8.16 -5.85 12.87
CA GLY A 214 -8.49 -6.86 11.88
C GLY A 214 -8.71 -8.22 12.56
N PHE A 215 -9.24 -9.19 11.82
CA PHE A 215 -9.52 -10.52 12.33
C PHE A 215 -8.65 -11.56 11.62
N GLY A 216 -8.08 -12.47 12.40
CA GLY A 216 -7.36 -13.62 11.91
C GLY A 216 -8.27 -14.81 11.68
N PHE A 217 -7.68 -15.91 11.23
CA PHE A 217 -8.40 -17.18 11.10
C PHE A 217 -8.94 -17.63 12.46
N ARG A 218 -10.23 -17.96 12.50
CA ARG A 218 -10.85 -18.54 13.66
C ARG A 218 -10.17 -19.86 14.01
N ARG A 219 -9.97 -20.11 15.28
CA ARG A 219 -9.59 -21.43 15.82
C ARG A 219 -10.85 -22.14 16.22
N LEU A 220 -11.08 -23.28 15.55
CA LEU A 220 -12.20 -24.15 15.83
C LEU A 220 -11.80 -25.16 16.92
N PRO A 221 -12.74 -25.75 17.66
CA PRO A 221 -12.42 -26.82 18.61
C PRO A 221 -11.63 -28.00 18.00
N SER A 222 -11.86 -28.30 16.73
CA SER A 222 -11.06 -29.27 15.96
C SER A 222 -9.55 -28.89 15.85
N ASP A 223 -9.16 -27.65 16.04
CA ASP A 223 -7.76 -27.18 16.06
C ASP A 223 -7.01 -27.52 17.37
N GLY A 224 -7.28 -28.63 18.01
CA GLY A 224 -6.86 -29.02 19.35
C GLY A 224 -5.49 -28.56 19.83
N ALA A 225 -4.43 -28.73 19.02
CA ALA A 225 -3.07 -28.28 19.35
C ALA A 225 -2.90 -26.75 19.48
N LYS A 226 -3.86 -25.97 19.00
CA LYS A 226 -3.88 -24.51 19.05
C LYS A 226 -4.86 -23.97 20.09
N MET A 227 -5.53 -24.86 20.83
CA MET A 227 -6.60 -24.53 21.73
C MET A 227 -6.18 -24.57 23.20
N VAL A 228 -6.84 -23.78 24.02
CA VAL A 228 -6.88 -23.89 25.47
C VAL A 228 -8.35 -23.86 25.89
N PHE A 229 -8.93 -25.04 26.03
CA PHE A 229 -10.38 -25.20 26.21
C PHE A 229 -10.93 -24.58 27.48
N SER A 230 -10.13 -24.46 28.54
CA SER A 230 -10.51 -23.73 29.78
C SER A 230 -10.73 -22.24 29.54
N LYS A 231 -10.08 -21.63 28.53
CA LYS A 231 -10.24 -20.24 28.13
C LYS A 231 -11.32 -20.05 27.05
N PHE A 232 -11.37 -20.96 26.08
CA PHE A 232 -12.23 -20.88 24.91
C PHE A 232 -12.81 -22.26 24.58
N PRO A 233 -13.86 -22.73 25.27
CA PRO A 233 -14.38 -24.08 25.09
C PRO A 233 -14.92 -24.37 23.70
N PHE A 234 -15.41 -23.34 22.97
CA PHE A 234 -15.96 -23.45 21.61
C PHE A 234 -15.09 -22.77 20.55
N GLY A 235 -13.79 -22.64 20.81
CA GLY A 235 -12.91 -21.94 19.89
C GLY A 235 -12.97 -20.41 20.02
N PHE A 236 -12.20 -19.72 19.18
CA PHE A 236 -12.11 -18.27 19.22
C PHE A 236 -11.66 -17.70 17.87
N GLN A 237 -12.03 -16.47 17.61
CA GLN A 237 -11.46 -15.73 16.49
C GLN A 237 -10.46 -14.69 17.00
N PRO A 238 -9.15 -14.89 16.76
CA PRO A 238 -8.15 -13.89 17.13
C PRO A 238 -8.36 -12.60 16.37
N SER A 239 -8.01 -11.49 16.99
CA SER A 239 -7.92 -10.21 16.30
C SER A 239 -6.52 -9.61 16.41
N THR A 240 -6.01 -9.13 15.30
CA THR A 240 -4.74 -8.40 15.25
C THR A 240 -5.03 -6.90 15.34
N GLY A 241 -4.52 -6.29 16.38
CA GLY A 241 -4.52 -4.84 16.58
C GLY A 241 -3.29 -4.22 15.91
N SER A 242 -3.45 -3.04 15.34
CA SER A 242 -2.35 -2.20 14.88
C SER A 242 -2.45 -0.82 15.54
N ASN A 243 -1.37 -0.39 16.18
CA ASN A 243 -1.21 0.98 16.65
C ASN A 243 -0.16 1.65 15.76
N ILE A 244 -0.60 2.63 14.97
CA ILE A 244 0.25 3.33 14.01
C ILE A 244 0.38 4.77 14.45
N SER A 245 1.61 5.26 14.56
CA SER A 245 1.90 6.68 14.70
C SER A 245 2.79 7.15 13.55
N ASP A 246 2.43 8.27 12.98
CA ASP A 246 3.13 8.86 11.85
C ASP A 246 3.41 10.34 12.12
N VAL A 247 4.67 10.74 11.95
CA VAL A 247 5.11 12.13 12.05
C VAL A 247 5.74 12.54 10.72
N SER A 248 5.37 13.69 10.23
CA SER A 248 5.94 14.29 9.02
C SER A 248 6.17 15.75 9.26
N SER A 249 7.38 16.23 9.08
CA SER A 249 7.73 17.64 9.22
C SER A 249 8.63 18.08 8.09
N ALA A 250 8.41 19.27 7.57
CA ALA A 250 9.33 19.96 6.71
C ALA A 250 9.51 21.40 7.20
N ILE A 251 10.72 21.87 7.20
CA ILE A 251 11.10 23.24 7.51
C ILE A 251 12.05 23.76 6.44
N GLY A 252 11.84 24.99 5.96
CA GLY A 252 12.67 25.52 4.92
C GLY A 252 12.61 27.03 4.78
N ILE A 253 13.55 27.55 4.02
CA ILE A 253 13.69 28.96 3.68
C ILE A 253 13.84 29.05 2.17
N ARG A 254 13.00 29.85 1.54
CA ARG A 254 13.15 30.30 0.15
C ARG A 254 13.65 31.72 0.14
N TYR A 255 14.65 31.98 -0.71
CA TYR A 255 15.23 33.33 -0.80
C TYR A 255 15.71 33.65 -2.21
N ASP A 256 15.40 34.87 -2.69
CA ASP A 256 15.88 35.38 -3.96
C ASP A 256 17.27 36.02 -3.77
N LEU A 257 18.30 35.31 -4.27
CA LEU A 257 19.70 35.68 -4.19
C LEU A 257 20.26 36.00 -5.60
N TRP A 258 20.51 37.25 -5.90
CA TRP A 258 21.06 37.68 -7.20
C TRP A 258 20.31 37.11 -8.42
N GLN A 259 18.97 37.15 -8.38
CA GLN A 259 18.04 36.63 -9.39
C GLN A 259 17.96 35.07 -9.42
N TRP A 260 18.68 34.37 -8.57
CA TRP A 260 18.47 32.96 -8.30
C TRP A 260 17.46 32.77 -7.17
N LYS A 261 16.54 31.85 -7.37
CA LYS A 261 15.65 31.38 -6.30
C LYS A 261 16.34 30.21 -5.61
N ALA A 262 16.66 30.38 -4.34
CA ALA A 262 17.24 29.35 -3.51
C ALA A 262 16.17 28.77 -2.55
N ASP A 263 16.13 27.45 -2.36
CA ASP A 263 15.27 26.76 -1.39
C ASP A 263 16.14 25.78 -0.58
N PHE A 264 16.30 26.05 0.70
CA PHE A 264 16.99 25.16 1.64
C PHE A 264 15.97 24.58 2.59
N SER A 265 15.92 23.26 2.70
CA SER A 265 14.93 22.59 3.52
C SER A 265 15.44 21.30 4.16
N ASN A 266 14.84 20.98 5.29
CA ASN A 266 14.98 19.68 5.92
C ASN A 266 13.60 19.07 6.11
N THR A 267 13.46 17.78 5.77
CA THR A 267 12.26 17.00 6.02
C THR A 267 12.56 15.83 6.95
N LEU A 268 11.69 15.61 7.93
CA LEU A 268 11.74 14.49 8.86
C LEU A 268 10.44 13.69 8.73
N GLY A 269 10.57 12.38 8.55
CA GLY A 269 9.47 11.44 8.56
C GLY A 269 9.72 10.30 9.53
N LEU A 270 8.71 9.91 10.27
CA LEU A 270 8.72 8.76 11.17
C LEU A 270 7.40 8.03 11.05
N ASN A 271 7.45 6.74 10.79
CA ASN A 271 6.30 5.86 10.85
C ASN A 271 6.60 4.70 11.78
N ASN A 272 5.75 4.51 12.79
CA ASN A 272 5.84 3.42 13.75
C ASN A 272 4.58 2.57 13.66
N PHE A 273 4.74 1.26 13.59
CA PHE A 273 3.67 0.28 13.51
C PHE A 273 3.88 -0.79 14.59
N GLN A 274 3.00 -0.80 15.59
CA GLN A 274 3.03 -1.76 16.70
C GLN A 274 1.88 -2.74 16.56
N TYR A 275 2.19 -4.05 16.63
CA TYR A 275 1.20 -5.12 16.61
C TYR A 275 0.77 -5.49 18.03
N SER A 276 -0.52 -5.79 18.18
CA SER A 276 -1.07 -6.48 19.33
C SER A 276 -2.01 -7.60 18.87
N VAL A 277 -2.09 -8.68 19.61
CA VAL A 277 -3.02 -9.79 19.29
C VAL A 277 -3.94 -9.97 20.47
N HIS A 278 -5.25 -9.99 20.21
CA HIS A 278 -6.27 -10.08 21.24
C HIS A 278 -7.23 -11.23 20.94
N ASN A 279 -7.96 -11.68 21.97
CA ASN A 279 -8.88 -12.82 21.89
C ASN A 279 -8.16 -14.05 21.33
N THR A 280 -7.03 -14.38 21.93
CA THR A 280 -6.09 -15.41 21.46
C THR A 280 -5.45 -16.13 22.64
N VAL A 281 -4.66 -17.15 22.38
CA VAL A 281 -3.87 -17.89 23.37
C VAL A 281 -2.51 -18.24 22.80
N ASN A 282 -1.53 -18.46 23.69
CA ASN A 282 -0.37 -19.28 23.42
C ASN A 282 -0.65 -20.67 24.03
N ALA A 283 -0.98 -21.66 23.18
CA ALA A 283 -1.44 -22.96 23.64
C ALA A 283 -0.38 -23.69 24.49
N SER A 284 0.92 -23.47 24.21
CA SER A 284 2.02 -24.07 24.98
C SER A 284 2.14 -23.53 26.42
N LEU A 285 1.47 -22.43 26.78
CA LEU A 285 1.33 -21.92 28.15
C LEU A 285 0.16 -22.56 28.90
N GLN A 286 -0.69 -23.32 28.21
CA GLN A 286 -1.88 -23.96 28.78
C GLN A 286 -2.74 -22.93 29.54
N ASP A 287 -3.26 -23.27 30.72
CA ASP A 287 -4.15 -22.41 31.52
C ASP A 287 -3.52 -21.08 31.98
N LYS A 288 -2.17 -20.99 31.95
CA LYS A 288 -1.43 -19.76 32.30
C LYS A 288 -1.36 -18.74 31.17
N THR A 289 -1.90 -19.07 29.97
CA THR A 289 -1.86 -18.18 28.84
C THR A 289 -2.66 -16.88 29.10
N PRO A 290 -2.09 -15.70 28.80
CA PRO A 290 -2.92 -14.50 28.63
C PRO A 290 -3.77 -14.60 27.36
N THR A 291 -4.75 -13.72 27.19
CA THR A 291 -5.63 -13.64 26.02
C THR A 291 -5.35 -12.41 25.13
N ALA A 292 -4.32 -11.66 25.47
CA ALA A 292 -3.82 -10.51 24.72
C ALA A 292 -2.30 -10.44 24.82
N PHE A 293 -1.64 -10.05 23.72
CA PHE A 293 -0.18 -10.05 23.62
C PHE A 293 0.31 -8.80 22.88
N ASP A 294 1.44 -8.26 23.31
CA ASP A 294 2.28 -7.38 22.51
C ASP A 294 3.13 -8.22 21.56
N ALA A 295 2.93 -8.04 20.27
CA ALA A 295 3.59 -8.84 19.25
C ALA A 295 4.79 -8.15 18.59
N GLY A 296 5.25 -7.00 19.13
CA GLY A 296 6.35 -6.23 18.55
C GLY A 296 5.92 -5.37 17.36
N GLY A 297 6.88 -4.92 16.56
CA GLY A 297 6.53 -4.00 15.48
C GLY A 297 7.69 -3.49 14.66
N HIS A 298 7.41 -2.47 13.86
CA HIS A 298 8.35 -1.85 12.93
C HIS A 298 8.41 -0.35 13.14
N THR A 299 9.58 0.24 12.89
CA THR A 299 9.75 1.69 12.81
C THR A 299 10.58 2.04 11.59
N PHE A 300 10.16 3.03 10.84
CA PHE A 300 10.92 3.62 9.74
C PHE A 300 11.08 5.11 9.97
N THR A 301 12.32 5.59 9.87
CA THR A 301 12.66 7.02 10.00
C THR A 301 13.42 7.47 8.77
N GLN A 302 13.06 8.62 8.22
CA GLN A 302 13.74 9.27 7.10
C GLN A 302 13.99 10.73 7.43
N ASN A 303 15.23 11.19 7.24
CA ASN A 303 15.59 12.60 7.26
C ASN A 303 16.21 12.97 5.91
N THR A 304 15.74 14.08 5.29
CA THR A 304 16.22 14.52 4.00
C THR A 304 16.52 16.01 4.06
N PHE A 305 17.73 16.39 3.73
CA PHE A 305 18.14 17.77 3.50
C PHE A 305 18.20 18.03 1.99
N ASN A 306 17.60 19.14 1.54
CA ASN A 306 17.62 19.60 0.16
C ASN A 306 18.17 21.02 0.09
N ALA A 307 18.97 21.26 -0.95
CA ALA A 307 19.43 22.58 -1.36
C ALA A 307 19.19 22.73 -2.86
N ASP A 308 18.25 23.58 -3.22
CA ASP A 308 17.77 23.74 -4.60
C ASP A 308 17.96 25.19 -5.02
N ILE A 309 18.49 25.45 -6.23
CA ILE A 309 18.63 26.79 -6.82
C ILE A 309 18.07 26.76 -8.24
N SER A 310 17.37 27.82 -8.63
CA SER A 310 16.87 27.97 -9.99
C SER A 310 16.88 29.41 -10.46
N ARG A 311 17.00 29.60 -11.78
CA ARG A 311 16.92 30.91 -12.40
C ARG A 311 16.29 30.83 -13.78
N TYR A 312 15.42 31.80 -14.06
CA TYR A 312 14.84 32.01 -15.37
C TYR A 312 15.54 33.16 -16.10
N PHE A 313 15.96 32.93 -17.34
CA PHE A 313 16.64 33.86 -18.23
C PHE A 313 15.68 34.23 -19.37
N GLU A 314 15.05 35.41 -19.27
CA GLU A 314 14.03 35.86 -20.22
C GLU A 314 14.57 36.12 -21.64
N ASN A 315 15.85 36.55 -21.74
CA ASN A 315 16.48 36.98 -22.99
C ASN A 315 17.28 35.87 -23.71
N THR A 316 17.15 34.59 -23.28
CA THR A 316 17.81 33.47 -23.94
C THR A 316 16.78 32.76 -24.81
N LEU A 317 16.85 32.94 -26.14
CA LEU A 317 15.80 32.54 -27.10
C LEU A 317 14.43 33.10 -26.68
N SER A 318 13.44 32.19 -26.42
CA SER A 318 12.12 32.59 -25.90
C SER A 318 11.99 32.38 -24.39
N GLY A 319 13.05 31.91 -23.71
CA GLY A 319 13.15 31.69 -22.28
C GLY A 319 14.02 30.48 -21.94
N LEU A 320 14.84 30.58 -20.90
CA LEU A 320 15.64 29.45 -20.38
C LEU A 320 15.45 29.38 -18.86
N ASN A 321 15.00 28.25 -18.36
CA ASN A 321 15.04 27.95 -16.95
C ASN A 321 16.18 26.97 -16.66
N LEU A 322 17.01 27.28 -15.68
CA LEU A 322 18.03 26.38 -15.15
C LEU A 322 17.78 26.13 -13.68
N ALA A 323 17.90 24.85 -13.28
CA ALA A 323 17.82 24.46 -11.89
C ALA A 323 18.93 23.46 -11.54
N PHE A 324 19.46 23.58 -10.33
CA PHE A 324 20.46 22.69 -9.76
C PHE A 324 20.09 22.37 -8.33
N GLY A 325 20.43 21.19 -7.86
CA GLY A 325 20.20 20.88 -6.46
C GLY A 325 21.04 19.73 -5.95
N ALA A 326 21.09 19.69 -4.63
CA ALA A 326 21.72 18.63 -3.86
C ALA A 326 20.75 18.09 -2.81
N GLU A 327 20.77 16.78 -2.61
CA GLU A 327 19.98 16.10 -1.58
C GLU A 327 20.91 15.20 -0.76
N CYS A 328 20.72 15.20 0.57
CA CYS A 328 21.31 14.23 1.47
C CYS A 328 20.19 13.57 2.26
N ARG A 329 20.09 12.24 2.21
CA ARG A 329 19.03 11.48 2.87
C ARG A 329 19.60 10.41 3.77
N LEU A 330 19.06 10.31 4.99
CA LEU A 330 19.34 9.30 6.00
C LEU A 330 18.07 8.51 6.26
N GLU A 331 18.18 7.19 6.26
CA GLU A 331 17.07 6.26 6.52
C GLU A 331 17.47 5.27 7.60
N ASN A 332 16.51 4.90 8.43
CA ASN A 332 16.68 3.86 9.45
C ASN A 332 15.42 2.98 9.49
N TYR A 333 15.62 1.67 9.48
CA TYR A 333 14.58 0.67 9.64
C TYR A 333 14.85 -0.22 10.85
N ARG A 334 13.81 -0.41 11.66
CA ARG A 334 13.86 -1.23 12.86
C ARG A 334 12.72 -2.24 12.89
N ILE A 335 13.05 -3.46 13.39
CA ILE A 335 12.07 -4.42 13.88
C ILE A 335 12.39 -4.62 15.36
N HIS A 336 11.37 -4.53 16.21
CA HIS A 336 11.50 -4.80 17.63
C HIS A 336 10.62 -5.98 18.05
N ALA A 337 11.20 -6.81 18.93
CA ALA A 337 10.55 -8.02 19.40
C ALA A 337 9.32 -7.69 20.25
N GLY A 338 8.35 -8.60 20.20
CA GLY A 338 7.22 -8.62 21.11
C GLY A 338 7.57 -9.24 22.48
N GLU A 339 6.59 -9.26 23.37
CA GLU A 339 6.75 -9.95 24.65
C GLU A 339 6.98 -11.47 24.45
N THR A 340 7.74 -12.07 25.37
CA THR A 340 8.17 -13.48 25.23
C THR A 340 7.00 -14.44 25.03
N ALA A 341 5.89 -14.20 25.71
CA ALA A 341 4.70 -15.05 25.59
C ALA A 341 4.03 -15.00 24.21
N SER A 342 4.29 -13.92 23.41
CA SER A 342 3.71 -13.76 22.08
C SER A 342 4.36 -14.65 21.02
N TRP A 343 5.59 -15.11 21.22
CA TRP A 343 6.35 -15.85 20.19
C TRP A 343 6.93 -17.19 20.66
N ARG A 344 7.19 -17.36 21.98
CA ARG A 344 7.88 -18.54 22.51
C ARG A 344 6.95 -19.77 22.53
N ASN A 345 7.48 -20.94 22.12
CA ASN A 345 6.87 -22.25 22.43
C ASN A 345 7.49 -22.80 23.73
N TYR A 346 6.66 -22.97 24.76
CA TYR A 346 7.07 -23.45 26.08
C TYR A 346 7.09 -24.98 26.21
N GLY A 347 6.59 -25.70 25.19
CA GLY A 347 6.69 -27.15 25.11
C GLY A 347 8.04 -27.66 24.59
N LEU A 348 8.84 -26.79 23.98
CA LEU A 348 10.13 -27.19 23.40
C LEU A 348 11.23 -27.24 24.47
N VAL A 349 11.85 -28.40 24.61
CA VAL A 349 12.97 -28.67 25.54
C VAL A 349 14.19 -29.12 24.73
N THR A 350 15.30 -28.41 24.87
CA THR A 350 16.59 -28.83 24.27
C THR A 350 17.27 -29.82 25.15
N ASN A 351 17.57 -30.98 24.62
CA ASN A 351 18.26 -32.08 25.30
C ASN A 351 19.80 -31.83 25.33
N PRO A 352 20.55 -32.58 26.17
CA PRO A 352 22.01 -32.43 26.25
C PRO A 352 22.76 -32.70 24.94
N ASP A 353 22.21 -33.48 24.04
CA ASP A 353 22.74 -33.78 22.68
C ASP A 353 22.35 -32.75 21.63
N ASN A 354 21.77 -31.61 22.02
CA ASN A 354 21.20 -30.57 21.17
C ASN A 354 19.97 -31.01 20.36
N SER A 355 19.42 -32.19 20.56
CA SER A 355 18.10 -32.55 20.04
C SER A 355 17.02 -31.79 20.79
N VAL A 356 15.84 -31.68 20.20
CA VAL A 356 14.68 -31.00 20.80
C VAL A 356 13.52 -31.96 20.92
N THR A 357 12.92 -31.98 22.09
CA THR A 357 11.65 -32.68 22.32
C THR A 357 10.53 -31.69 22.50
N ASP A 358 9.47 -31.83 21.75
CA ASP A 358 8.19 -31.16 22.06
C ASP A 358 7.44 -31.99 23.08
N THR A 359 7.46 -31.55 24.33
CA THR A 359 6.83 -32.30 25.46
C THR A 359 5.32 -32.11 25.53
N LEU A 360 4.77 -31.14 24.79
CA LEU A 360 3.35 -30.77 24.86
C LEU A 360 2.59 -31.04 23.56
N GLY A 361 3.23 -31.02 22.40
CA GLY A 361 2.58 -31.07 21.10
C GLY A 361 1.63 -29.89 20.84
N LEU A 362 1.86 -28.75 21.53
CA LEU A 362 0.99 -27.58 21.48
C LEU A 362 1.66 -26.42 20.74
N ALA A 363 0.87 -25.66 20.01
CA ALA A 363 1.36 -24.50 19.25
C ALA A 363 1.91 -23.40 20.17
N GLY A 364 3.14 -22.95 19.90
CA GLY A 364 3.75 -21.82 20.56
C GLY A 364 3.34 -20.49 19.96
N GLY A 365 3.53 -19.42 20.74
CA GLY A 365 3.18 -18.06 20.34
C GLY A 365 1.68 -17.77 20.29
N SER A 366 1.32 -16.49 20.17
CA SER A 366 -0.07 -16.06 20.02
C SER A 366 -0.66 -16.56 18.70
N GLN A 367 -1.89 -17.08 18.73
CA GLN A 367 -2.54 -17.59 17.52
C GLN A 367 -2.95 -16.44 16.60
N SER A 368 -2.93 -16.66 15.30
CA SER A 368 -3.08 -15.71 14.19
C SER A 368 -1.79 -14.97 13.81
N PHE A 369 -1.11 -14.36 14.73
CA PHE A 369 0.15 -13.67 14.50
C PHE A 369 1.08 -13.88 15.70
N PRO A 370 1.98 -14.86 15.67
CA PRO A 370 3.06 -14.95 16.65
C PRO A 370 3.92 -13.69 16.59
N GLY A 371 4.25 -13.13 17.77
CA GLY A 371 5.06 -11.92 17.83
C GLY A 371 6.46 -12.09 17.24
N PHE A 372 7.08 -10.97 16.88
CA PHE A 372 8.51 -10.97 16.52
C PHE A 372 9.34 -11.44 17.70
N SER A 373 10.22 -12.41 17.45
CA SER A 373 11.19 -12.86 18.43
C SER A 373 12.45 -11.97 18.39
N PRO A 374 13.34 -12.04 19.39
CA PRO A 374 14.61 -11.31 19.38
C PRO A 374 15.49 -11.60 18.15
N VAL A 375 15.37 -12.80 17.54
CA VAL A 375 16.11 -13.16 16.32
C VAL A 375 15.65 -12.33 15.12
N ASN A 376 14.42 -11.84 15.13
CA ASN A 376 13.87 -11.00 14.06
C ASN A 376 14.22 -9.52 14.21
N ALA A 377 14.82 -9.12 15.36
CA ALA A 377 15.10 -7.71 15.63
C ALA A 377 16.21 -7.20 14.71
N VAL A 378 15.98 -6.02 14.13
CA VAL A 378 16.93 -5.32 13.27
C VAL A 378 16.98 -3.84 13.60
N ASN A 379 18.11 -3.18 13.28
CA ASN A 379 18.27 -1.74 13.37
C ASN A 379 19.31 -1.29 12.34
N GLU A 380 18.84 -1.00 11.12
CA GLU A 380 19.70 -0.78 9.96
C GLU A 380 19.55 0.61 9.39
N TYR A 381 20.65 1.13 8.89
CA TYR A 381 20.78 2.50 8.39
C TYR A 381 21.24 2.53 6.94
N ARG A 382 20.81 3.54 6.23
CA ARG A 382 21.29 3.87 4.90
C ARG A 382 21.41 5.38 4.74
N SER A 383 22.42 5.82 4.01
CA SER A 383 22.50 7.19 3.54
C SER A 383 22.65 7.27 2.02
N ASN A 384 22.18 8.37 1.45
CA ASN A 384 22.45 8.70 0.07
C ASN A 384 22.76 10.19 -0.08
N VAL A 385 23.61 10.49 -1.06
CA VAL A 385 23.88 11.87 -1.51
C VAL A 385 23.58 11.91 -3.00
N SER A 386 22.92 12.98 -3.43
CA SER A 386 22.59 13.17 -4.84
C SER A 386 22.79 14.60 -5.30
N LEU A 387 23.11 14.74 -6.59
CA LEU A 387 23.24 16.01 -7.30
C LEU A 387 22.39 15.94 -8.56
N TYR A 388 21.69 17.02 -8.90
CA TYR A 388 20.91 17.09 -10.12
C TYR A 388 21.07 18.44 -10.82
N ALA A 389 20.85 18.41 -12.14
CA ALA A 389 20.69 19.58 -12.98
C ALA A 389 19.46 19.40 -13.87
N ASP A 390 18.67 20.44 -14.04
CA ASP A 390 17.48 20.48 -14.87
C ASP A 390 17.49 21.75 -15.72
N THR A 391 17.07 21.64 -16.98
CA THR A 391 16.96 22.75 -17.90
C THR A 391 15.67 22.65 -18.70
N GLU A 392 15.00 23.80 -18.87
CA GLU A 392 13.88 23.95 -19.78
C GLU A 392 14.15 25.15 -20.69
N LEU A 393 14.20 24.91 -21.99
CA LEU A 393 14.52 25.91 -23.02
C LEU A 393 13.32 26.10 -23.95
N ASP A 394 12.73 27.27 -23.95
CA ASP A 394 11.78 27.71 -24.94
C ASP A 394 12.53 28.17 -26.19
N ILE A 395 12.72 27.29 -27.18
CA ILE A 395 13.39 27.57 -28.44
C ILE A 395 12.59 28.65 -29.18
N THR A 396 11.28 28.50 -29.18
CA THR A 396 10.32 29.48 -29.69
C THR A 396 9.09 29.50 -28.78
N LYS A 397 8.15 30.44 -28.97
CA LYS A 397 6.88 30.53 -28.24
C LYS A 397 6.02 29.26 -28.37
N PHE A 398 6.30 28.40 -29.34
CA PHE A 398 5.56 27.17 -29.60
C PHE A 398 6.38 25.88 -29.52
N TRP A 399 7.67 25.97 -29.18
CA TRP A 399 8.53 24.79 -29.02
C TRP A 399 9.42 24.91 -27.77
N THR A 400 9.17 24.03 -26.82
CA THR A 400 9.93 23.86 -25.57
C THR A 400 10.66 22.52 -25.61
N VAL A 401 11.93 22.50 -25.18
CA VAL A 401 12.73 21.30 -24.95
C VAL A 401 13.22 21.33 -23.51
N SER A 402 13.17 20.19 -22.82
CA SER A 402 13.69 20.07 -21.46
C SER A 402 14.63 18.87 -21.32
N GLY A 403 15.63 19.04 -20.45
CA GLY A 403 16.59 17.99 -20.13
C GLY A 403 16.91 18.01 -18.63
N ALA A 404 17.02 16.83 -18.02
CA ALA A 404 17.44 16.67 -16.64
C ALA A 404 18.44 15.53 -16.50
N GLY A 405 19.36 15.66 -15.54
CA GLY A 405 20.31 14.63 -15.16
C GLY A 405 20.49 14.61 -13.65
N ARG A 406 20.54 13.42 -13.06
CA ARG A 406 20.73 13.21 -11.62
C ARG A 406 21.69 12.08 -11.35
N PHE A 407 22.68 12.34 -10.53
CA PHE A 407 23.61 11.37 -9.97
C PHE A 407 23.26 11.13 -8.50
N GLU A 408 23.23 9.88 -8.08
CA GLU A 408 23.02 9.47 -6.69
C GLU A 408 24.03 8.41 -6.27
N SER A 409 24.50 8.52 -5.03
CA SER A 409 25.42 7.57 -4.39
C SER A 409 24.82 7.07 -3.09
N TYR A 410 24.63 5.77 -2.98
CA TYR A 410 24.07 5.07 -1.82
C TYR A 410 25.12 4.23 -1.12
N THR A 411 25.04 4.12 0.20
CA THR A 411 25.99 3.37 1.03
C THR A 411 25.86 1.86 0.90
N ASP A 412 24.73 1.34 0.40
CA ASP A 412 24.40 -0.09 0.37
C ASP A 412 24.55 -0.74 -1.02
N PHE A 413 24.12 -0.11 -2.10
CA PHE A 413 24.14 -0.70 -3.44
C PHE A 413 24.94 0.08 -4.50
N GLY A 414 25.53 1.24 -4.14
CA GLY A 414 26.41 2.01 -5.01
C GLY A 414 25.77 3.18 -5.74
N ASN A 415 26.22 3.46 -6.95
CA ASN A 415 25.93 4.68 -7.68
C ASN A 415 24.90 4.48 -8.81
N THR A 416 24.16 5.52 -9.12
CA THR A 416 23.23 5.53 -10.26
C THR A 416 23.24 6.91 -10.94
N PHE A 417 23.02 6.90 -12.26
CA PHE A 417 22.81 8.11 -13.05
C PHE A 417 21.54 7.97 -13.88
N ASN A 418 20.68 8.98 -13.79
CA ASN A 418 19.41 9.01 -14.50
C ASN A 418 19.28 10.30 -15.29
N TYR A 419 18.65 10.22 -16.46
CA TYR A 419 18.40 11.35 -17.33
C TYR A 419 16.96 11.38 -17.85
N LYS A 420 16.51 12.55 -18.24
CA LYS A 420 15.24 12.78 -18.94
C LYS A 420 15.44 13.80 -20.05
N LEU A 421 14.86 13.52 -21.20
CA LEU A 421 14.71 14.47 -22.29
C LEU A 421 13.25 14.54 -22.67
N ALA A 422 12.71 15.74 -22.80
CA ALA A 422 11.31 15.91 -23.19
C ALA A 422 11.15 17.10 -24.15
N THR A 423 10.07 17.07 -24.91
CA THR A 423 9.70 18.16 -25.83
C THR A 423 8.21 18.41 -25.78
N LEU A 424 7.84 19.69 -25.97
CA LEU A 424 6.47 20.14 -26.13
C LEU A 424 6.39 21.10 -27.32
N ILE A 425 5.58 20.71 -28.31
CA ILE A 425 5.35 21.50 -29.53
C ILE A 425 3.90 21.95 -29.55
N ARG A 426 3.66 23.24 -29.73
CA ARG A 426 2.32 23.86 -29.88
C ARG A 426 2.16 24.44 -31.28
N PRO A 427 1.86 23.62 -32.32
CA PRO A 427 1.76 24.09 -33.70
C PRO A 427 0.66 25.15 -33.86
N ILE A 428 -0.37 25.05 -33.05
CA ILE A 428 -1.45 26.02 -32.94
C ILE A 428 -1.83 26.17 -31.42
N PRO A 429 -2.42 27.30 -31.01
CA PRO A 429 -2.71 27.53 -29.57
C PRO A 429 -3.58 26.46 -28.89
N MET A 430 -4.42 25.77 -29.65
CA MET A 430 -5.34 24.75 -29.12
C MET A 430 -4.72 23.34 -29.05
N LEU A 431 -3.56 23.10 -29.69
CA LEU A 431 -2.96 21.77 -29.76
C LEU A 431 -1.53 21.80 -29.20
N GLY A 432 -1.30 21.00 -28.16
CA GLY A 432 0.04 20.73 -27.64
C GLY A 432 0.39 19.25 -27.84
N ILE A 433 1.52 18.96 -28.47
CA ILE A 433 2.06 17.60 -28.68
C ILE A 433 3.30 17.47 -27.82
N ARG A 434 3.41 16.39 -27.06
CA ARG A 434 4.53 16.15 -26.14
C ARG A 434 5.12 14.76 -26.33
N GLY A 435 6.40 14.64 -26.05
CA GLY A 435 7.11 13.37 -25.99
C GLY A 435 8.23 13.43 -24.97
N ALA A 436 8.50 12.31 -24.32
CA ALA A 436 9.59 12.19 -23.37
C ALA A 436 10.23 10.81 -23.40
N VAL A 437 11.54 10.79 -23.16
CA VAL A 437 12.33 9.61 -22.87
C VAL A 437 13.08 9.83 -21.57
N SER A 438 13.06 8.84 -20.67
CA SER A 438 13.78 8.96 -19.41
C SER A 438 14.25 7.60 -18.91
N THR A 439 15.29 7.60 -18.09
CA THR A 439 15.65 6.49 -17.22
C THR A 439 15.14 6.75 -15.81
N GLY A 440 14.98 5.70 -15.05
CA GLY A 440 14.60 5.77 -13.66
C GLY A 440 15.17 4.59 -12.89
N PHE A 441 15.08 4.66 -11.58
CA PHE A 441 15.50 3.58 -10.71
C PHE A 441 14.68 3.56 -9.42
N ARG A 442 14.73 2.42 -8.74
CA ARG A 442 14.26 2.26 -7.37
C ARG A 442 15.34 1.57 -6.55
N ALA A 443 15.72 2.20 -5.47
CA ALA A 443 16.60 1.58 -4.47
C ALA A 443 15.86 0.40 -3.80
N PRO A 444 16.51 -0.74 -3.54
CA PRO A 444 15.95 -1.75 -2.65
C PRO A 444 15.60 -1.09 -1.32
N SER A 445 14.39 -1.22 -0.83
CA SER A 445 14.05 -0.63 0.47
C SER A 445 14.82 -1.34 1.59
N LEU A 446 15.09 -0.62 2.70
CA LEU A 446 15.67 -1.27 3.89
C LEU A 446 14.77 -2.40 4.40
N HIS A 447 13.45 -2.29 4.20
CA HIS A 447 12.49 -3.35 4.51
C HIS A 447 12.78 -4.61 3.68
N GLN A 448 12.96 -4.50 2.38
CA GLN A 448 13.23 -5.64 1.51
C GLN A 448 14.59 -6.29 1.80
N GLN A 449 15.57 -5.50 2.23
CA GLN A 449 16.91 -6.00 2.54
C GLN A 449 16.99 -6.69 3.91
N TYR A 450 16.27 -6.15 4.91
CA TYR A 450 16.48 -6.50 6.32
C TYR A 450 15.23 -7.04 7.01
N PHE A 451 14.07 -7.11 6.34
CA PHE A 451 12.92 -7.76 6.95
C PHE A 451 13.22 -9.20 7.30
N SER A 452 12.95 -9.55 8.56
CA SER A 452 13.12 -10.89 9.09
C SER A 452 11.85 -11.24 9.88
N TYR A 453 11.26 -12.37 9.56
CA TYR A 453 10.15 -12.95 10.31
C TYR A 453 10.26 -14.46 10.24
N VAL A 454 11.13 -15.00 11.10
CA VAL A 454 11.33 -16.43 11.24
C VAL A 454 10.70 -16.92 12.54
N SER A 455 10.02 -18.04 12.47
CA SER A 455 9.48 -18.77 13.60
C SER A 455 10.33 -19.96 13.92
N THR A 456 10.42 -20.33 15.20
CA THR A 456 11.10 -21.54 15.65
C THR A 456 10.27 -22.76 15.24
N THR A 457 10.93 -23.74 14.63
CA THR A 457 10.36 -25.03 14.23
C THR A 457 11.25 -26.17 14.73
N ILE A 458 10.76 -27.40 14.68
CA ILE A 458 11.58 -28.60 14.82
C ILE A 458 11.95 -29.06 13.42
N LEU A 459 13.25 -29.13 13.15
CA LEU A 459 13.77 -29.57 11.86
C LEU A 459 13.52 -31.08 11.66
N SER A 460 13.65 -31.54 10.42
CA SER A 460 13.52 -32.97 10.08
C SER A 460 14.54 -33.88 10.80
N ASP A 461 15.67 -33.34 11.26
CA ASP A 461 16.69 -34.04 12.06
C ASP A 461 16.47 -33.95 13.59
N GLY A 462 15.34 -33.38 14.03
CA GLY A 462 14.94 -33.28 15.43
C GLY A 462 15.58 -32.13 16.21
N ARG A 463 16.37 -31.27 15.57
CA ARG A 463 16.96 -30.06 16.20
C ARG A 463 16.00 -28.87 16.10
N LEU A 464 16.20 -27.85 16.95
CA LEU A 464 15.56 -26.55 16.77
C LEU A 464 16.10 -25.87 15.52
N GLY A 465 15.17 -25.35 14.72
CA GLY A 465 15.49 -24.58 13.54
C GLY A 465 14.53 -23.44 13.34
N GLN A 466 14.61 -22.84 12.16
CA GLN A 466 13.86 -21.67 11.78
C GLN A 466 13.19 -21.88 10.42
N SER A 467 12.00 -21.29 10.24
CA SER A 467 11.32 -21.21 8.94
C SER A 467 10.66 -19.84 8.79
N GLY A 468 10.70 -19.27 7.60
CA GLY A 468 10.06 -17.99 7.33
C GLY A 468 10.84 -17.08 6.40
N PHE A 469 10.80 -15.77 6.68
CA PHE A 469 11.50 -14.75 5.90
C PHE A 469 12.92 -14.54 6.41
N PHE A 470 13.90 -14.76 5.54
CA PHE A 470 15.30 -14.54 5.83
C PHE A 470 15.82 -13.33 5.07
N GLN A 471 16.73 -12.60 5.72
CA GLN A 471 17.44 -11.48 5.09
C GLN A 471 18.34 -11.97 3.96
N ASN A 472 18.49 -11.18 2.90
CA ASN A 472 19.37 -11.50 1.76
C ASN A 472 20.86 -11.62 2.15
N GLN A 473 21.25 -11.08 3.29
CA GLN A 473 22.62 -11.11 3.79
C GLN A 473 22.87 -12.26 4.78
N SER A 474 21.84 -13.07 5.09
CA SER A 474 22.00 -14.25 5.95
C SER A 474 22.94 -15.27 5.31
N GLU A 475 23.65 -16.04 6.13
CA GLU A 475 24.51 -17.12 5.64
C GLU A 475 23.73 -18.11 4.78
N LEU A 476 22.49 -18.40 5.14
CA LEU A 476 21.59 -19.24 4.36
C LEU A 476 21.38 -18.67 2.95
N ALA A 477 20.98 -17.40 2.81
CA ALA A 477 20.74 -16.76 1.51
C ALA A 477 22.01 -16.78 0.64
N VAL A 478 23.16 -16.43 1.23
CA VAL A 478 24.46 -16.46 0.53
C VAL A 478 24.82 -17.88 0.08
N SER A 479 24.57 -18.90 0.92
CA SER A 479 24.86 -20.30 0.59
C SER A 479 23.99 -20.81 -0.58
N LEU A 480 22.75 -20.34 -0.68
CA LEU A 480 21.84 -20.66 -1.78
C LEU A 480 22.19 -19.91 -3.08
N GLY A 481 23.14 -18.97 -3.00
CA GLY A 481 23.56 -18.14 -4.14
C GLY A 481 22.58 -16.98 -4.40
N ILE A 482 21.73 -16.63 -3.44
CA ILE A 482 20.84 -15.47 -3.53
C ILE A 482 21.72 -14.21 -3.37
N PRO A 483 21.77 -13.33 -4.39
CA PRO A 483 22.65 -12.17 -4.35
C PRO A 483 22.07 -11.08 -3.42
N LYS A 484 22.95 -10.17 -2.99
CA LYS A 484 22.50 -8.91 -2.39
C LYS A 484 21.59 -8.20 -3.37
N LEU A 485 20.56 -7.54 -2.84
CA LEU A 485 19.64 -6.77 -3.65
C LEU A 485 20.38 -5.59 -4.30
N LYS A 486 20.10 -5.38 -5.57
CA LYS A 486 20.53 -4.21 -6.35
C LYS A 486 19.32 -3.38 -6.75
N GLN A 487 19.57 -2.17 -7.21
CA GLN A 487 18.51 -1.29 -7.70
C GLN A 487 17.72 -1.93 -8.86
N GLU A 488 16.43 -1.66 -8.89
CA GLU A 488 15.63 -1.80 -10.11
C GLU A 488 15.95 -0.62 -11.03
N THR A 489 16.08 -0.85 -12.33
CA THR A 489 16.29 0.22 -13.31
C THR A 489 15.14 0.27 -14.30
N SER A 490 14.80 1.46 -14.78
CA SER A 490 13.74 1.60 -15.78
C SER A 490 14.14 2.43 -16.98
N GLN A 491 13.48 2.16 -18.10
CA GLN A 491 13.46 2.98 -19.31
C GLN A 491 12.00 3.32 -19.61
N ASN A 492 11.72 4.61 -19.73
CA ASN A 492 10.39 5.13 -19.95
C ASN A 492 10.34 5.90 -21.25
N LEU A 493 9.30 5.64 -22.04
CA LEU A 493 8.98 6.37 -23.26
C LEU A 493 7.52 6.80 -23.16
N SER A 494 7.24 8.08 -23.41
CA SER A 494 5.88 8.59 -23.48
C SER A 494 5.69 9.52 -24.68
N ALA A 495 4.47 9.54 -25.21
CA ALA A 495 4.03 10.46 -26.24
C ALA A 495 2.55 10.79 -26.01
N GLY A 496 2.18 12.04 -26.25
CA GLY A 496 0.80 12.42 -26.05
C GLY A 496 0.46 13.76 -26.68
N PHE A 497 -0.82 14.10 -26.65
CA PHE A 497 -1.29 15.42 -27.05
C PHE A 497 -2.39 15.94 -26.14
N THR A 498 -2.52 17.25 -26.12
CA THR A 498 -3.60 17.96 -25.48
C THR A 498 -4.30 18.84 -26.50
N LEU A 499 -5.64 18.73 -26.60
CA LEU A 499 -6.49 19.52 -27.49
C LEU A 499 -7.45 20.36 -26.63
N LYS A 500 -7.33 21.70 -26.75
CA LYS A 500 -8.16 22.67 -26.03
C LYS A 500 -8.69 23.74 -27.02
N PRO A 501 -9.69 23.40 -27.84
CA PRO A 501 -10.20 24.31 -28.87
C PRO A 501 -10.90 25.54 -28.29
N ASN A 502 -11.42 25.45 -27.08
CA ASN A 502 -12.04 26.55 -26.34
C ASN A 502 -11.93 26.33 -24.82
N SER A 503 -12.45 27.24 -24.01
CA SER A 503 -12.43 27.14 -22.55
C SER A 503 -13.34 26.07 -21.97
N GLN A 504 -14.23 25.51 -22.76
CA GLN A 504 -15.24 24.51 -22.33
C GLN A 504 -14.76 23.07 -22.52
N PHE A 505 -13.91 22.82 -23.50
CA PHE A 505 -13.45 21.48 -23.86
C PHE A 505 -11.96 21.31 -23.70
N ASN A 506 -11.56 20.20 -23.06
CA ASN A 506 -10.17 19.78 -22.94
C ASN A 506 -10.09 18.25 -23.14
N LEU A 507 -9.20 17.83 -24.03
CA LEU A 507 -8.88 16.42 -24.27
C LEU A 507 -7.37 16.23 -24.11
N SER A 508 -6.95 15.23 -23.33
CA SER A 508 -5.56 14.76 -23.24
C SER A 508 -5.52 13.27 -23.56
N VAL A 509 -4.58 12.88 -24.39
CA VAL A 509 -4.30 11.47 -24.73
C VAL A 509 -2.80 11.26 -24.52
N ASP A 510 -2.46 10.26 -23.73
CA ASP A 510 -1.07 9.91 -23.40
C ASP A 510 -0.86 8.41 -23.58
N ALA A 511 0.11 8.03 -24.40
CA ALA A 511 0.60 6.67 -24.54
C ALA A 511 1.97 6.53 -23.87
N TYR A 512 2.21 5.41 -23.19
CA TYR A 512 3.46 5.18 -22.47
C TYR A 512 3.94 3.74 -22.55
N GLN A 513 5.25 3.56 -22.44
CA GLN A 513 5.91 2.28 -22.22
C GLN A 513 6.94 2.44 -21.11
N ILE A 514 6.92 1.53 -20.14
CA ILE A 514 7.85 1.49 -19.01
C ILE A 514 8.43 0.08 -18.95
N LYS A 515 9.75 -0.04 -19.16
CA LYS A 515 10.49 -1.29 -19.00
C LYS A 515 11.25 -1.23 -17.68
N VAL A 516 11.04 -2.20 -16.80
CA VAL A 516 11.76 -2.31 -15.53
C VAL A 516 12.62 -3.57 -15.58
N LYS A 517 13.92 -3.40 -15.36
CA LYS A 517 14.90 -4.50 -15.23
C LYS A 517 15.21 -4.75 -13.77
N ASP A 518 15.55 -6.00 -13.47
CA ASP A 518 15.97 -6.45 -12.14
C ASP A 518 14.90 -6.16 -11.07
N ARG A 519 13.62 -6.32 -11.42
CA ARG A 519 12.53 -6.05 -10.49
C ARG A 519 12.59 -6.99 -9.30
N ILE A 520 12.47 -6.40 -8.10
CA ILE A 520 12.51 -7.14 -6.84
C ILE A 520 11.15 -7.77 -6.58
N VAL A 521 11.16 -9.07 -6.32
CA VAL A 521 9.99 -9.85 -5.91
C VAL A 521 10.29 -10.61 -4.64
N LEU A 522 9.24 -11.01 -3.92
CA LEU A 522 9.32 -11.93 -2.80
C LEU A 522 9.11 -13.35 -3.34
N THR A 523 10.02 -14.28 -3.03
CA THR A 523 9.88 -15.69 -3.45
C THR A 523 8.76 -16.40 -2.68
N GLY A 524 8.33 -17.56 -3.15
CA GLY A 524 7.61 -18.53 -2.34
C GLY A 524 8.46 -19.08 -1.19
N LEU A 525 7.88 -19.96 -0.39
CA LEU A 525 8.58 -20.64 0.72
C LEU A 525 9.22 -21.91 0.20
N PHE A 526 10.55 -21.93 0.13
CA PHE A 526 11.33 -23.12 -0.19
C PHE A 526 11.39 -24.10 0.97
N GLY A 527 11.52 -25.38 0.68
CA GLY A 527 11.71 -26.44 1.68
C GLY A 527 10.45 -26.87 2.43
N TYR A 528 9.36 -26.16 2.27
CA TYR A 528 8.10 -26.47 2.90
C TYR A 528 7.02 -26.71 1.84
N ASP A 529 6.54 -27.95 1.78
CA ASP A 529 5.32 -28.27 1.06
C ASP A 529 4.22 -28.58 2.08
N PRO A 530 3.20 -27.73 2.23
CA PRO A 530 2.12 -27.97 3.18
C PRO A 530 1.22 -29.16 2.79
N PHE A 531 1.41 -29.77 1.61
CA PHE A 531 0.56 -30.85 1.08
C PHE A 531 1.32 -32.11 0.64
N GLY A 532 2.64 -32.03 0.57
CA GLY A 532 3.51 -33.14 0.20
C GLY A 532 4.62 -33.39 1.20
N ALA A 533 5.41 -34.43 0.94
CA ALA A 533 6.70 -34.56 1.61
C ALA A 533 7.58 -33.38 1.16
N PRO A 534 8.25 -32.68 2.10
CA PRO A 534 9.18 -31.61 1.74
C PRO A 534 10.18 -32.15 0.73
N ASP A 535 10.56 -31.33 -0.27
CA ASP A 535 11.64 -31.70 -1.19
C ASP A 535 12.91 -31.85 -0.37
N SER A 536 13.30 -33.13 -0.14
CA SER A 536 14.46 -33.48 0.69
C SER A 536 15.77 -32.89 0.16
N ALA A 537 15.89 -32.69 -1.16
CA ALA A 537 17.05 -32.07 -1.76
C ALA A 537 17.11 -30.57 -1.43
N VAL A 538 15.97 -29.89 -1.44
CA VAL A 538 15.88 -28.47 -1.05
C VAL A 538 16.08 -28.34 0.47
N GLN A 539 15.42 -29.17 1.30
CA GLN A 539 15.64 -29.17 2.75
C GLN A 539 17.12 -29.36 3.13
N ALA A 540 17.83 -30.26 2.46
CA ALA A 540 19.25 -30.49 2.70
C ALA A 540 20.11 -29.23 2.51
N LEU A 541 19.65 -28.25 1.73
CA LEU A 541 20.32 -26.94 1.57
C LEU A 541 20.10 -26.02 2.77
N PHE A 542 19.01 -26.19 3.52
CA PHE A 542 18.63 -25.34 4.65
C PHE A 542 19.13 -25.87 5.98
N LEU A 543 19.13 -27.18 6.19
CA LEU A 543 19.50 -27.83 7.45
C LEU A 543 20.87 -27.41 8.04
N PRO A 544 21.97 -27.23 7.25
CA PRO A 544 23.25 -26.79 7.79
C PRO A 544 23.19 -25.40 8.44
N PHE A 545 22.19 -24.59 8.11
CA PHE A 545 21.98 -23.25 8.64
C PHE A 545 20.90 -23.19 9.71
N GLY A 546 20.48 -24.34 10.22
CA GLY A 546 19.43 -24.39 11.24
C GLY A 546 18.06 -23.94 10.72
N ALA A 547 17.77 -24.19 9.46
CA ALA A 547 16.49 -23.84 8.83
C ALA A 547 15.85 -25.07 8.18
N ASP A 548 14.54 -25.08 8.07
CA ASP A 548 13.76 -26.14 7.41
C ASP A 548 13.15 -25.63 6.10
N GLY A 549 12.98 -24.32 5.98
CA GLY A 549 12.52 -23.66 4.78
C GLY A 549 12.65 -22.14 4.89
N GLY A 550 12.63 -21.45 3.76
CA GLY A 550 12.81 -20.01 3.76
C GLY A 550 12.32 -19.35 2.49
N ARG A 551 11.99 -18.06 2.62
CA ARG A 551 11.69 -17.18 1.50
C ARG A 551 12.50 -15.90 1.58
N PHE A 552 12.77 -15.32 0.42
CA PHE A 552 13.73 -14.24 0.26
C PHE A 552 13.21 -13.20 -0.72
N PHE A 553 13.80 -12.01 -0.67
CA PHE A 553 13.68 -11.05 -1.76
C PHE A 553 14.74 -11.33 -2.82
N ALA A 554 14.40 -11.15 -4.09
CA ALA A 554 15.33 -11.35 -5.20
C ALA A 554 15.05 -10.39 -6.35
N ASN A 555 16.11 -9.93 -7.04
CA ASN A 555 15.99 -9.24 -8.33
C ASN A 555 15.73 -10.30 -9.42
N ALA A 556 14.50 -10.81 -9.51
CA ALA A 556 14.18 -12.05 -10.20
C ALA A 556 13.65 -11.88 -11.62
N ILE A 557 13.03 -10.74 -11.95
CA ILE A 557 12.26 -10.58 -13.18
C ILE A 557 12.52 -9.23 -13.88
N ASN A 558 12.22 -9.20 -15.16
CA ASN A 558 12.04 -7.96 -15.91
C ASN A 558 10.57 -7.80 -16.29
N THR A 559 10.10 -6.57 -16.41
CA THR A 559 8.70 -6.30 -16.78
C THR A 559 8.59 -5.18 -17.80
N THR A 560 7.62 -5.29 -18.71
CA THR A 560 7.20 -4.22 -19.60
C THR A 560 5.75 -3.86 -19.31
N THR A 561 5.50 -2.58 -19.01
CA THR A 561 4.15 -2.01 -18.86
C THR A 561 3.90 -1.03 -20.00
N GLN A 562 2.79 -1.18 -20.71
CA GLN A 562 2.35 -0.28 -21.78
C GLN A 562 0.93 0.15 -21.51
N GLY A 563 0.58 1.37 -21.88
CA GLY A 563 -0.78 1.84 -21.73
C GLY A 563 -1.09 3.11 -22.50
N ILE A 564 -2.40 3.43 -22.49
CA ILE A 564 -2.96 4.65 -23.04
C ILE A 564 -3.94 5.21 -22.03
N ASP A 565 -3.76 6.49 -21.69
CA ASP A 565 -4.65 7.26 -20.85
C ASP A 565 -5.36 8.32 -21.69
N ILE A 566 -6.68 8.41 -21.56
CA ILE A 566 -7.52 9.40 -22.20
C ILE A 566 -8.29 10.16 -21.12
N VAL A 567 -8.21 11.48 -21.15
CA VAL A 567 -8.97 12.37 -20.26
C VAL A 567 -9.69 13.39 -21.11
N ALA A 568 -11.01 13.40 -21.02
CA ALA A 568 -11.84 14.40 -21.70
C ALA A 568 -12.70 15.14 -20.67
N ALA A 569 -12.68 16.47 -20.71
CA ALA A 569 -13.51 17.31 -19.87
C ALA A 569 -14.31 18.27 -20.75
N TYR A 570 -15.61 18.37 -20.50
CA TYR A 570 -16.49 19.28 -21.22
C TYR A 570 -17.44 19.99 -20.24
N ARG A 571 -17.49 21.31 -20.34
CA ARG A 571 -18.38 22.15 -19.55
C ARG A 571 -19.46 22.73 -20.42
N ILE A 572 -20.72 22.50 -20.08
CA ILE A 572 -21.89 23.11 -20.71
C ILE A 572 -22.48 24.10 -19.72
N ALA A 573 -22.51 25.38 -20.12
CA ALA A 573 -23.15 26.45 -19.35
C ALA A 573 -24.51 26.80 -19.93
N PHE A 574 -25.52 26.78 -19.09
CA PHE A 574 -26.88 27.27 -19.38
C PHE A 574 -27.13 28.55 -18.58
N ASN A 575 -28.19 29.27 -18.87
CA ASN A 575 -28.47 30.57 -18.23
C ASN A 575 -28.42 30.55 -16.68
N LYS A 576 -28.91 29.49 -16.02
CA LYS A 576 -28.94 29.34 -14.56
C LYS A 576 -28.31 28.02 -14.05
N SER A 577 -27.69 27.26 -14.94
CA SER A 577 -27.14 25.95 -14.58
C SER A 577 -25.86 25.65 -15.36
N LYS A 578 -25.06 24.75 -14.85
CA LYS A 578 -23.88 24.21 -15.53
C LYS A 578 -23.84 22.70 -15.39
N LEU A 579 -23.34 22.04 -16.41
CA LEU A 579 -23.01 20.61 -16.40
C LEU A 579 -21.54 20.45 -16.73
N ASP A 580 -20.78 19.92 -15.77
CA ASP A 580 -19.39 19.49 -15.98
C ASP A 580 -19.40 17.98 -16.24
N ILE A 581 -18.86 17.57 -17.37
CA ILE A 581 -18.73 16.16 -17.81
C ILE A 581 -17.23 15.84 -17.83
N THR A 582 -16.82 14.77 -17.17
CA THR A 582 -15.43 14.28 -17.21
C THR A 582 -15.44 12.81 -17.54
N GLY A 583 -14.78 12.45 -18.64
CA GLY A 583 -14.55 11.07 -19.06
C GLY A 583 -13.08 10.71 -18.91
N LEU A 584 -12.81 9.53 -18.35
CA LEU A 584 -11.49 8.96 -18.19
C LEU A 584 -11.50 7.55 -18.77
N ALA A 585 -10.49 7.19 -19.56
CA ALA A 585 -10.28 5.84 -20.03
C ALA A 585 -8.79 5.48 -19.87
N ASN A 586 -8.54 4.34 -19.24
CA ASN A 586 -7.21 3.76 -19.09
C ASN A 586 -7.22 2.37 -19.74
N PHE A 587 -6.24 2.14 -20.59
CA PHE A 587 -5.92 0.84 -21.15
C PHE A 587 -4.48 0.52 -20.79
N ASN A 588 -4.22 -0.61 -20.14
CA ASN A 588 -2.88 -0.99 -19.74
C ASN A 588 -2.63 -2.50 -19.86
N ARG A 589 -1.38 -2.86 -20.01
CA ARG A 589 -0.91 -4.24 -19.96
C ARG A 589 0.49 -4.27 -19.36
N THR A 590 0.70 -5.16 -18.41
CA THR A 590 2.04 -5.51 -17.90
C THR A 590 2.35 -6.95 -18.30
N SER A 591 3.58 -7.20 -18.73
CA SER A 591 4.14 -8.54 -18.98
C SER A 591 5.42 -8.72 -18.19
N VAL A 592 5.70 -9.94 -17.79
CA VAL A 592 7.01 -10.39 -17.33
C VAL A 592 7.79 -10.86 -18.52
N ASP A 593 8.98 -10.31 -18.74
CA ASP A 593 9.79 -10.47 -19.93
C ASP A 593 11.03 -11.35 -19.67
N GLY A 594 11.34 -12.25 -20.61
CA GLY A 594 12.52 -13.10 -20.56
C GLY A 594 12.47 -14.19 -19.47
N ASP A 595 13.64 -14.78 -19.22
CA ASP A 595 13.83 -15.84 -18.25
C ASP A 595 13.96 -15.27 -16.84
N LEU A 596 13.67 -16.11 -15.84
CA LEU A 596 13.87 -15.78 -14.44
C LEU A 596 15.36 -15.72 -14.09
N ASN A 597 15.75 -14.72 -13.33
CA ASN A 597 17.11 -14.62 -12.80
C ASN A 597 17.25 -15.47 -11.53
N ILE A 598 17.19 -16.80 -11.69
CA ILE A 598 17.24 -17.77 -10.59
C ILE A 598 18.68 -18.22 -10.29
N PRO A 599 19.09 -18.29 -9.00
CA PRO A 599 20.38 -18.84 -8.60
C PRO A 599 20.55 -20.30 -9.06
N ALA A 600 21.79 -20.67 -9.45
CA ALA A 600 22.06 -22.00 -10.00
C ALA A 600 21.66 -23.16 -9.06
N LYS A 601 21.80 -22.95 -7.73
CA LYS A 601 21.44 -23.96 -6.71
C LYS A 601 19.92 -24.15 -6.53
N LEU A 602 19.11 -23.20 -7.05
CA LEU A 602 17.65 -23.23 -6.96
C LEU A 602 16.99 -23.56 -8.31
N ARG A 603 17.77 -23.91 -9.33
CA ARG A 603 17.22 -24.36 -10.62
C ARG A 603 16.38 -25.63 -10.43
N GLY A 604 15.24 -25.69 -11.13
CA GLY A 604 14.20 -26.68 -10.93
C GLY A 604 13.12 -26.29 -9.92
N GLN A 605 13.30 -25.12 -9.24
CA GLN A 605 12.35 -24.56 -8.28
C GLN A 605 11.75 -23.23 -8.79
N GLU A 606 11.63 -23.07 -10.11
CA GLU A 606 11.17 -21.83 -10.76
C GLU A 606 9.79 -21.40 -10.27
N ASP A 607 8.86 -22.36 -10.09
CA ASP A 607 7.50 -22.10 -9.64
C ASP A 607 7.42 -21.71 -8.15
N ILE A 608 8.44 -22.00 -7.35
CA ILE A 608 8.56 -21.49 -5.98
C ILE A 608 9.29 -20.15 -5.98
N PHE A 609 10.33 -20.03 -6.79
CA PHE A 609 11.12 -18.79 -6.88
C PHE A 609 10.26 -17.60 -7.36
N PHE A 610 9.42 -17.83 -8.35
CA PHE A 610 8.44 -16.85 -8.84
C PHE A 610 7.17 -17.57 -9.31
N SER A 611 6.23 -17.72 -8.41
CA SER A 611 5.05 -18.56 -8.62
C SER A 611 4.11 -18.04 -9.72
N PRO A 612 3.30 -18.92 -10.34
CA PRO A 612 2.22 -18.52 -11.24
C PRO A 612 1.24 -17.54 -10.56
N ALA A 613 1.01 -17.65 -9.24
CA ALA A 613 0.19 -16.70 -8.48
C ALA A 613 0.84 -15.31 -8.45
N GLU A 614 2.13 -15.19 -8.14
CA GLU A 614 2.86 -13.92 -8.15
C GLU A 614 2.90 -13.30 -9.54
N ARG A 615 3.11 -14.11 -10.59
CA ARG A 615 3.01 -13.65 -11.98
C ARG A 615 1.63 -13.07 -12.26
N GLY A 616 0.56 -13.74 -11.82
CA GLY A 616 -0.82 -13.27 -11.94
C GLY A 616 -1.06 -11.92 -11.25
N LEU A 617 -0.49 -11.70 -10.05
CA LEU A 617 -0.57 -10.43 -9.33
C LEU A 617 0.12 -9.27 -10.06
N ILE A 618 1.14 -9.55 -10.86
CA ILE A 618 1.85 -8.52 -11.64
C ILE A 618 1.15 -8.26 -12.98
N GLU A 619 0.75 -9.31 -13.70
CA GLU A 619 0.30 -9.21 -15.10
C GLU A 619 -1.20 -9.01 -15.27
N ARG A 620 -2.03 -9.55 -14.36
CA ARG A 620 -3.46 -9.78 -14.65
C ARG A 620 -4.43 -9.45 -13.51
N VAL A 621 -3.98 -9.20 -12.27
CA VAL A 621 -4.87 -8.84 -11.16
C VAL A 621 -5.50 -7.46 -11.36
N ASN A 622 -4.75 -6.51 -11.91
CA ASN A 622 -5.28 -5.21 -12.26
C ASN A 622 -6.06 -5.29 -13.59
N PRO A 623 -7.28 -4.73 -13.66
CA PRO A 623 -8.03 -4.65 -14.90
C PRO A 623 -7.23 -3.94 -15.98
N ARG A 624 -7.18 -4.55 -17.19
CA ARG A 624 -6.53 -3.93 -18.35
C ARG A 624 -7.28 -2.74 -18.92
N GLN A 625 -8.53 -2.57 -18.51
CA GLN A 625 -9.42 -1.50 -18.94
C GLN A 625 -10.12 -0.92 -17.73
N LYS A 626 -10.12 0.40 -17.61
CA LYS A 626 -10.88 1.13 -16.59
C LYS A 626 -11.46 2.39 -17.21
N PHE A 627 -12.77 2.58 -17.08
CA PHE A 627 -13.45 3.78 -17.53
C PHE A 627 -14.10 4.49 -16.36
N ASN A 628 -14.12 5.81 -16.39
CA ASN A 628 -14.85 6.62 -15.43
C ASN A 628 -15.58 7.72 -16.20
N LEU A 629 -16.88 7.86 -15.97
CA LEU A 629 -17.71 8.97 -16.43
C LEU A 629 -18.28 9.68 -15.22
N THR A 630 -17.90 10.95 -15.05
CA THR A 630 -18.41 11.81 -13.97
C THR A 630 -19.24 12.94 -14.54
N LEU A 631 -20.44 13.13 -14.00
CA LEU A 631 -21.35 14.22 -14.30
C LEU A 631 -21.57 15.05 -13.04
N ASN A 632 -21.39 16.36 -13.13
CA ASN A 632 -21.65 17.28 -12.02
C ASN A 632 -22.57 18.42 -12.52
N TYR A 633 -23.85 18.33 -12.16
CA TYR A 633 -24.88 19.29 -12.58
C TYR A 633 -25.22 20.24 -11.44
N THR A 634 -25.04 21.52 -11.64
CA THR A 634 -25.37 22.56 -10.67
C THR A 634 -26.46 23.47 -11.20
N ARG A 635 -27.54 23.70 -10.42
CA ARG A 635 -28.61 24.64 -10.69
C ARG A 635 -29.03 25.36 -9.41
N GLY A 636 -28.77 26.65 -9.35
CA GLY A 636 -29.09 27.46 -8.17
C GLY A 636 -28.40 26.92 -6.93
N LYS A 637 -29.15 26.49 -5.92
CA LYS A 637 -28.66 25.93 -4.65
C LYS A 637 -28.43 24.42 -4.68
N MET A 638 -28.73 23.75 -5.78
CA MET A 638 -28.62 22.29 -5.90
C MET A 638 -27.43 21.87 -6.76
N THR A 639 -26.73 20.86 -6.32
CA THR A 639 -25.69 20.20 -7.11
C THR A 639 -25.92 18.68 -7.06
N ALA A 640 -26.13 18.06 -8.23
CA ALA A 640 -26.23 16.63 -8.40
C ALA A 640 -24.92 16.08 -8.97
N PHE A 641 -24.40 15.05 -8.36
CA PHE A 641 -23.19 14.33 -8.76
C PHE A 641 -23.53 12.89 -9.11
N LEU A 642 -22.98 12.41 -10.23
CA LEU A 642 -23.03 11.01 -10.65
C LEU A 642 -21.67 10.60 -11.17
N SER A 643 -21.17 9.45 -10.72
CA SER A 643 -19.94 8.85 -11.22
C SER A 643 -20.18 7.38 -11.52
N ASN A 644 -19.86 6.94 -12.74
CA ASN A 644 -19.88 5.56 -13.15
C ASN A 644 -18.45 5.10 -13.42
N VAL A 645 -18.01 4.09 -12.68
CA VAL A 645 -16.69 3.48 -12.86
C VAL A 645 -16.86 2.05 -13.36
N TYR A 646 -16.42 1.78 -14.57
CA TYR A 646 -16.28 0.43 -15.09
C TYR A 646 -14.88 -0.09 -14.79
N PHE A 647 -14.81 -1.22 -14.09
CA PHE A 647 -13.62 -2.02 -13.90
C PHE A 647 -13.68 -3.21 -14.86
N GLY A 648 -12.69 -3.36 -15.72
CA GLY A 648 -12.57 -4.51 -16.60
C GLY A 648 -12.36 -5.81 -15.85
N THR A 649 -12.18 -6.90 -16.60
CA THR A 649 -11.91 -8.22 -16.04
C THR A 649 -10.62 -8.22 -15.24
N SER A 650 -10.60 -8.98 -14.15
CA SER A 650 -9.47 -9.27 -13.30
C SER A 650 -9.26 -10.77 -13.22
N TYR A 651 -8.07 -11.18 -12.84
CA TYR A 651 -7.67 -12.58 -12.83
C TYR A 651 -6.88 -12.89 -11.57
N ARG A 652 -7.09 -14.07 -11.02
CA ARG A 652 -6.29 -14.60 -9.91
C ARG A 652 -5.94 -16.06 -10.18
N ASN A 653 -4.69 -16.41 -9.90
CA ASN A 653 -4.24 -17.79 -9.85
C ASN A 653 -4.22 -18.24 -8.40
N GLY A 654 -4.89 -19.34 -8.08
CA GLY A 654 -4.98 -19.90 -6.72
C GLY A 654 -3.80 -20.79 -6.35
N PHE A 655 -2.76 -20.87 -7.19
CA PHE A 655 -1.56 -21.70 -6.91
C PHE A 655 -1.02 -21.44 -5.48
N PRO A 656 -0.58 -22.47 -4.75
CA PRO A 656 -0.50 -23.89 -5.16
C PRO A 656 -1.81 -24.68 -4.91
N PHE A 657 -2.84 -24.11 -4.30
CA PHE A 657 -3.94 -24.85 -3.71
C PHE A 657 -5.29 -24.61 -4.36
N GLY A 658 -5.40 -23.54 -5.12
CA GLY A 658 -6.63 -23.16 -5.79
C GLY A 658 -6.53 -23.27 -7.31
N VAL A 659 -7.59 -22.83 -7.97
CA VAL A 659 -7.72 -22.85 -9.41
C VAL A 659 -7.55 -21.43 -9.99
N GLU A 660 -7.23 -21.37 -11.28
CA GLU A 660 -7.28 -20.10 -12.01
C GLU A 660 -8.72 -19.61 -12.12
N GLN A 661 -8.93 -18.34 -11.82
CA GLN A 661 -10.25 -17.72 -11.91
C GLN A 661 -10.18 -16.34 -12.56
N THR A 662 -11.10 -16.09 -13.48
CA THR A 662 -11.35 -14.78 -14.07
C THR A 662 -12.59 -14.17 -13.44
N PHE A 663 -12.48 -12.94 -12.96
CA PHE A 663 -13.56 -12.16 -12.39
C PHE A 663 -14.09 -11.19 -13.46
N SER A 664 -15.39 -11.19 -13.68
CA SER A 664 -16.04 -10.40 -14.73
C SER A 664 -15.94 -8.90 -14.47
N GLY A 665 -15.96 -8.11 -15.54
CA GLY A 665 -15.99 -6.66 -15.43
C GLY A 665 -17.26 -6.17 -14.74
N LYS A 666 -17.14 -5.12 -13.91
CA LYS A 666 -18.24 -4.55 -13.11
C LYS A 666 -18.30 -3.03 -13.29
N THR A 667 -19.54 -2.51 -13.31
CA THR A 667 -19.79 -1.06 -13.25
C THR A 667 -20.29 -0.70 -11.86
N VAL A 668 -19.61 0.25 -11.22
CA VAL A 668 -19.99 0.81 -9.91
C VAL A 668 -20.45 2.23 -10.10
N THR A 669 -21.60 2.58 -9.49
CA THR A 669 -22.20 3.90 -9.59
C THR A 669 -22.23 4.58 -8.24
N ASP A 670 -21.64 5.78 -8.15
CA ASP A 670 -21.75 6.68 -7.00
C ASP A 670 -22.66 7.84 -7.36
N ALA A 671 -23.53 8.25 -6.44
CA ALA A 671 -24.42 9.41 -6.66
C ALA A 671 -24.59 10.20 -5.37
N SER A 672 -24.73 11.51 -5.53
CA SER A 672 -25.08 12.38 -4.39
C SER A 672 -25.82 13.63 -4.83
N LEU A 673 -26.62 14.19 -3.90
CA LEU A 673 -27.33 15.44 -4.04
C LEU A 673 -26.90 16.38 -2.91
N THR A 674 -26.39 17.55 -3.27
CA THR A 674 -26.02 18.62 -2.34
C THR A 674 -27.00 19.76 -2.44
N TYR A 675 -27.47 20.26 -1.30
CA TYR A 675 -28.31 21.44 -1.20
C TYR A 675 -27.63 22.51 -0.34
N GLN A 676 -27.48 23.72 -0.89
CA GLN A 676 -26.92 24.89 -0.20
C GLN A 676 -28.00 25.51 0.66
N ILE A 677 -28.00 25.29 1.98
CA ILE A 677 -28.97 25.81 2.94
C ILE A 677 -28.80 27.32 3.07
N THR A 678 -27.58 27.74 3.47
CA THR A 678 -27.13 29.14 3.56
C THR A 678 -25.90 29.34 2.70
N LYS A 679 -25.31 30.52 2.65
CA LYS A 679 -24.03 30.76 1.98
C LYS A 679 -22.89 29.95 2.59
N GLN A 680 -22.97 29.65 3.88
CA GLN A 680 -21.93 28.93 4.63
C GLN A 680 -22.23 27.45 4.82
N LEU A 681 -23.52 27.04 4.85
CA LEU A 681 -23.91 25.69 5.22
C LEU A 681 -24.53 24.93 4.06
N SER A 682 -24.04 23.74 3.79
CA SER A 682 -24.63 22.80 2.84
C SER A 682 -24.82 21.40 3.44
N ILE A 683 -25.80 20.69 2.93
CA ILE A 683 -26.08 19.28 3.24
C ILE A 683 -25.95 18.45 1.99
N THR A 684 -25.30 17.30 2.09
CA THR A 684 -25.18 16.33 1.00
C THR A 684 -25.72 14.98 1.46
N MET A 685 -26.61 14.39 0.70
CA MET A 685 -27.05 13.00 0.84
C MET A 685 -26.54 12.23 -0.38
N GLY A 686 -25.97 11.04 -0.15
CA GLY A 686 -25.42 10.25 -1.24
C GLY A 686 -25.10 8.83 -0.87
N GLY A 687 -24.59 8.09 -1.85
CA GLY A 687 -24.07 6.75 -1.68
C GLY A 687 -22.98 6.44 -2.68
N ASN A 688 -22.07 5.59 -2.23
CA ASN A 688 -21.08 4.94 -3.08
C ASN A 688 -21.61 3.55 -3.42
N ASN A 689 -21.39 3.13 -4.67
CA ASN A 689 -21.92 1.86 -5.16
C ASN A 689 -23.43 1.71 -4.85
N ILE A 690 -24.24 2.69 -5.23
CA ILE A 690 -25.66 2.79 -4.85
C ILE A 690 -26.51 1.58 -5.27
N PHE A 691 -26.05 0.78 -6.23
CA PHE A 691 -26.70 -0.46 -6.68
C PHE A 691 -26.18 -1.71 -5.95
N GLY A 692 -25.25 -1.57 -5.01
CA GLY A 692 -24.72 -2.68 -4.21
C GLY A 692 -23.99 -3.75 -5.01
N ILE A 693 -23.36 -3.38 -6.11
CA ILE A 693 -22.61 -4.31 -6.97
C ILE A 693 -21.47 -4.95 -6.18
N LEU A 694 -21.33 -6.25 -6.29
CA LEU A 694 -20.30 -7.07 -5.65
C LEU A 694 -19.40 -7.74 -6.70
N PRO A 695 -18.16 -8.10 -6.36
CA PRO A 695 -17.34 -8.97 -7.20
C PRO A 695 -18.01 -10.33 -7.44
N ASP A 696 -17.52 -11.09 -8.41
CA ASP A 696 -17.92 -12.48 -8.56
C ASP A 696 -17.47 -13.30 -7.34
N LEU A 697 -18.23 -14.32 -6.98
CA LEU A 697 -17.85 -15.26 -5.93
C LEU A 697 -16.59 -16.02 -6.33
N GLN A 698 -15.74 -16.32 -5.36
CA GLN A 698 -14.60 -17.20 -5.58
C GLN A 698 -15.08 -18.64 -5.88
N ALA A 699 -14.32 -19.34 -6.73
CA ALA A 699 -14.45 -20.79 -6.86
C ALA A 699 -14.24 -21.44 -5.48
N TYR A 700 -14.85 -22.61 -5.27
CA TYR A 700 -14.79 -23.29 -3.98
C TYR A 700 -13.35 -23.52 -3.53
N GLU A 701 -12.49 -23.97 -4.44
CA GLU A 701 -11.07 -24.26 -4.22
C GLU A 701 -10.27 -23.01 -3.80
N ASN A 702 -10.72 -21.82 -4.19
CA ASN A 702 -10.11 -20.54 -3.82
C ASN A 702 -10.70 -19.93 -2.55
N SER A 703 -11.85 -20.47 -2.07
CA SER A 703 -12.67 -19.85 -1.03
C SER A 703 -12.31 -20.28 0.40
N TYR A 704 -11.38 -21.21 0.57
CA TYR A 704 -11.08 -21.83 1.86
C TYR A 704 -12.35 -22.35 2.53
N PHE A 705 -12.96 -23.37 1.92
CA PHE A 705 -14.20 -24.00 2.41
C PHE A 705 -15.36 -23.00 2.61
N LYS A 706 -15.55 -22.08 1.66
CA LYS A 706 -16.56 -21.01 1.68
C LYS A 706 -16.32 -19.87 2.69
N VAL A 707 -15.23 -19.88 3.44
CA VAL A 707 -14.90 -18.78 4.36
C VAL A 707 -14.72 -17.45 3.61
N PHE A 708 -13.95 -17.44 2.52
CA PHE A 708 -13.69 -16.24 1.71
C PHE A 708 -14.56 -16.25 0.46
N GLN A 709 -15.69 -15.57 0.50
CA GLN A 709 -16.60 -15.48 -0.65
C GLN A 709 -16.01 -14.67 -1.82
N TYR A 710 -15.27 -13.62 -1.52
CA TYR A 710 -14.75 -12.67 -2.50
C TYR A 710 -13.23 -12.58 -2.43
N ALA A 711 -12.59 -12.46 -3.61
CA ALA A 711 -11.17 -12.14 -3.70
C ALA A 711 -10.98 -10.61 -3.69
N PRO A 712 -9.86 -10.09 -3.14
CA PRO A 712 -9.50 -8.67 -3.21
C PRO A 712 -8.99 -8.33 -4.62
N VAL A 713 -9.88 -8.32 -5.60
CA VAL A 713 -9.59 -8.01 -7.00
C VAL A 713 -10.13 -6.63 -7.36
N GLN A 714 -10.50 -6.34 -8.57
CA GLN A 714 -10.75 -5.03 -9.18
C GLN A 714 -11.58 -3.99 -8.40
N MET A 715 -12.37 -4.38 -7.41
CA MET A 715 -13.24 -3.48 -6.64
C MET A 715 -13.43 -3.99 -5.20
N GLY A 716 -13.98 -3.16 -4.32
CA GLY A 716 -14.30 -3.53 -2.95
C GLY A 716 -15.47 -4.52 -2.85
N MET A 717 -15.56 -5.25 -1.73
CA MET A 717 -16.55 -6.31 -1.49
C MET A 717 -17.67 -5.93 -0.51
N ASN A 718 -17.75 -4.66 -0.09
CA ASN A 718 -18.74 -4.24 0.92
C ASN A 718 -20.14 -3.94 0.37
N GLY A 719 -20.29 -3.84 -0.97
CA GLY A 719 -21.54 -3.44 -1.60
C GLY A 719 -21.80 -1.93 -1.47
N GLY A 720 -23.05 -1.52 -1.36
CA GLY A 720 -23.47 -0.13 -1.25
C GLY A 720 -23.11 0.49 0.12
N PHE A 721 -22.75 1.78 0.10
CA PHE A 721 -22.52 2.59 1.29
C PHE A 721 -23.28 3.89 1.16
N TYR A 722 -24.08 4.26 2.16
CA TYR A 722 -24.92 5.47 2.14
C TYR A 722 -24.51 6.42 3.25
N PHE A 723 -24.52 7.72 2.95
CA PHE A 723 -24.05 8.74 3.86
C PHE A 723 -24.85 10.04 3.82
N LEU A 724 -24.78 10.75 4.95
CA LEU A 724 -25.18 12.15 5.10
C LEU A 724 -23.94 12.96 5.47
N ARG A 725 -23.77 14.13 4.84
CA ARG A 725 -22.65 15.05 5.07
C ARG A 725 -23.14 16.47 5.25
N LEU A 726 -22.64 17.13 6.29
CA LEU A 726 -22.80 18.55 6.53
C LEU A 726 -21.47 19.25 6.26
N ASN A 727 -21.49 20.34 5.49
CA ASN A 727 -20.31 21.16 5.25
C ASN A 727 -20.61 22.60 5.69
N TYR A 728 -19.68 23.18 6.44
CA TYR A 728 -19.68 24.57 6.84
C TYR A 728 -18.43 25.25 6.33
N GLN A 729 -18.58 26.47 5.78
CA GLN A 729 -17.48 27.32 5.35
C GLN A 729 -17.79 28.75 5.76
N GLY A 730 -17.00 29.26 6.74
CA GLY A 730 -17.15 30.59 7.34
C GLY A 730 -16.10 31.56 6.89
#